data_8c82deda4bc951fd9b72c229161eabe9
#
_entry.id   8c82deda4bc951fd9b72c229161eabe9
#
_cell.length_a   1.000
_cell.length_b   1.000
_cell.length_c   1.000
_cell.angle_alpha   90.00
_cell.angle_beta   90.00
_cell.angle_gamma   90.00
#
_symmetry.space_group_name_H-M   'P 1'
#
loop_
_entity.id
_entity.type
_entity.pdbx_description
1 polymer ?
#
loop_
_entity_poly.entity_id
_entity_poly.type
_entity_poly.pdbx_seq_one_letter_code
_entity_poly.pdbx_strand_id
1 'polypeptide(L)'
;MTPELNWLSDPTVFAVNRLDAHSDHVCYRTVREAAQRHSSLRQPLDGMWRFVWSSCPAQRPADFWREGADLSGFGTIRVPGHMETQGYGQLQYTNTLYPWDGRSAVRPPQVDLNDDPVGSYAREFDLDAGLRGQRVCISFQGVEQAMYLWCNGKFVGYAEDSFTPSEFDLTPYIKETGNRICVEVYKRSSAAWIEDQDFFRFSGMFRPVYLYAKPAVHLADIWLKAGLSEDNTTGLLTPELKLDGETEGVSVTLRLTDPEGYALYEGPVTGDTIELEGIQPWSHKTPVLYHAELTLKDAQGTVQEVVPYDIGFRRFEMKDGIMCLNGERVVFNGVNRHEWNPEKGRAIDADDMNAAMAVLKANNINAVRTCHYPDQSLWYDLCDKNGIYMIDETNLESHGSWQKLGAIEPSWNVPGSLPEWKDCVVDRARSMLERDKNHAAVLIWSCGNESYAGEDILAMTQFFHAKDPSRLVHYEGVVHNRAFAAITDMESRMYAKPWEIREYLESKPGKPFILCEYMHDMGNSLGGMESYVKLAEEYPQYQGGFIWDYMDQAIWHTDVMGRKVLGYGGDFGERTTDYNFSGNGIVYADGAEKPAMQDVRYWYASPADRAAQDAVNAAAAAQADRTLAEAWQSRRAYPLVVTQGDGNLGVKGKNFEMLFSIAGAGPASLKVNGTEWLWRAPRPAFWRASTDNDRGCGFPLRAAAWMAADVFVTYNGMKVLEAGPDCVKVQFQFGIPTVPGASAELVYTVEAQDALRVDAVYHGVAGAPELPCFGVKFETFGPVTRTVWTGLSGETYPDRYKGGVFGCHEETPHVEPHLVPQDCGMHMQTRQAMLEQRDACGHTTAALTLQQVDAPFAFSALPNTAQEIEAAQHITELPATGRTSVMVLGAVRGVGGIDSWGTDVEEPYHVSGEEDHSVSFRIVL
;
A
#
# COMPACT_ATOMS: atom_id res chain seq x y z
N MET A 1 15.41 40.25 -11.94
CA MET A 1 16.01 39.60 -10.74
C MET A 1 17.03 38.60 -11.24
N THR A 2 18.14 38.42 -10.55
CA THR A 2 19.18 37.44 -10.89
C THR A 2 19.00 36.23 -9.98
N PRO A 3 18.96 35.01 -10.49
CA PRO A 3 18.84 33.83 -9.65
C PRO A 3 20.09 33.63 -8.79
N GLU A 4 19.90 33.19 -7.56
CA GLU A 4 20.98 32.98 -6.57
C GLU A 4 20.90 31.57 -5.99
N LEU A 5 22.02 30.86 -5.87
CA LEU A 5 22.07 29.50 -5.31
C LEU A 5 21.81 29.46 -3.79
N ASN A 6 21.94 30.57 -3.09
CA ASN A 6 21.63 30.64 -1.66
C ASN A 6 20.14 30.47 -1.36
N TRP A 7 19.25 30.65 -2.33
CA TRP A 7 17.82 30.33 -2.18
C TRP A 7 17.60 28.87 -1.78
N LEU A 8 18.45 27.98 -2.28
CA LEU A 8 18.37 26.54 -1.92
C LEU A 8 18.54 26.25 -0.41
N SER A 9 19.04 27.21 0.36
CA SER A 9 19.24 27.06 1.81
C SER A 9 18.47 28.12 2.62
N ASP A 10 17.47 28.74 2.03
CA ASP A 10 16.68 29.81 2.65
C ASP A 10 15.17 29.50 2.59
N PRO A 11 14.56 28.96 3.67
CA PRO A 11 13.15 28.59 3.68
C PRO A 11 12.19 29.77 3.54
N THR A 12 12.69 31.00 3.62
CA THR A 12 11.90 32.23 3.35
C THR A 12 11.77 32.51 1.86
N VAL A 13 12.57 31.86 1.00
CA VAL A 13 12.58 32.01 -0.46
C VAL A 13 12.12 30.73 -1.13
N PHE A 14 10.92 30.26 -0.83
CA PHE A 14 10.33 29.04 -1.41
C PHE A 14 9.67 29.27 -2.78
N ALA A 15 9.43 30.50 -3.20
CA ALA A 15 8.89 30.86 -4.51
C ALA A 15 9.34 32.27 -4.93
N VAL A 16 9.71 32.42 -6.21
CA VAL A 16 9.99 33.71 -6.84
C VAL A 16 9.25 33.83 -8.16
N ASN A 17 8.38 34.83 -8.32
CA ASN A 17 7.51 35.06 -9.47
C ASN A 17 6.53 33.88 -9.78
N ARG A 18 6.34 32.92 -8.88
CA ARG A 18 5.32 31.89 -8.99
C ARG A 18 3.93 32.57 -8.86
N LEU A 19 2.99 32.14 -9.67
CA LEU A 19 1.61 32.59 -9.56
C LEU A 19 0.96 32.06 -8.28
N ASP A 20 -0.05 32.79 -7.77
CA ASP A 20 -0.85 32.36 -6.64
C ASP A 20 -1.55 31.03 -6.97
N ALA A 21 -1.65 30.15 -5.98
CA ALA A 21 -2.41 28.92 -6.09
C ALA A 21 -3.91 29.22 -6.34
N HIS A 22 -4.54 28.40 -7.15
CA HIS A 22 -5.93 28.53 -7.54
C HIS A 22 -6.53 27.15 -7.80
N SER A 23 -7.86 27.08 -7.99
CA SER A 23 -8.57 25.87 -8.36
C SER A 23 -8.00 25.20 -9.61
N ASP A 24 -8.03 23.89 -9.68
CA ASP A 24 -7.43 23.06 -10.73
C ASP A 24 -8.27 23.03 -12.04
N HIS A 25 -9.08 24.05 -12.30
CA HIS A 25 -9.99 24.11 -13.43
C HIS A 25 -9.28 24.15 -14.78
N VAL A 26 -9.94 23.56 -15.77
CA VAL A 26 -9.51 23.63 -17.18
C VAL A 26 -10.38 24.63 -17.93
N CYS A 27 -9.74 25.62 -18.51
CA CYS A 27 -10.39 26.65 -19.34
C CYS A 27 -10.55 26.14 -20.79
N TYR A 28 -11.75 26.30 -21.34
CA TYR A 28 -12.07 25.99 -22.72
C TYR A 28 -12.58 27.23 -23.45
N ARG A 29 -12.27 27.37 -24.73
CA ARG A 29 -12.69 28.51 -25.51
C ARG A 29 -14.20 28.49 -25.87
N THR A 30 -14.78 27.31 -25.92
CA THR A 30 -16.18 27.10 -26.34
C THR A 30 -16.83 25.95 -25.55
N VAL A 31 -18.16 25.98 -25.43
CA VAL A 31 -18.97 24.86 -24.89
C VAL A 31 -18.66 23.54 -25.63
N ARG A 32 -18.38 23.57 -26.93
CA ARG A 32 -18.03 22.38 -27.69
C ARG A 32 -16.71 21.78 -27.25
N GLU A 33 -15.68 22.61 -27.05
CA GLU A 33 -14.38 22.14 -26.52
C GLU A 33 -14.56 21.55 -25.11
N ALA A 34 -15.33 22.22 -24.23
CA ALA A 34 -15.62 21.74 -22.90
C ALA A 34 -16.30 20.36 -22.91
N ALA A 35 -17.32 20.19 -23.77
CA ALA A 35 -18.01 18.91 -23.95
C ALA A 35 -17.09 17.80 -24.51
N GLN A 36 -16.09 18.16 -25.30
CA GLN A 36 -15.09 17.22 -25.83
C GLN A 36 -13.89 17.01 -24.90
N ARG A 37 -13.82 17.76 -23.79
CA ARG A 37 -12.67 17.79 -22.87
C ARG A 37 -11.32 17.99 -23.58
N HIS A 38 -11.32 18.80 -24.65
CA HIS A 38 -10.13 19.14 -25.43
C HIS A 38 -10.01 20.66 -25.56
N SER A 39 -9.10 21.25 -24.81
CA SER A 39 -8.89 22.70 -24.78
C SER A 39 -7.86 23.14 -25.83
N SER A 40 -8.26 24.04 -26.72
CA SER A 40 -7.35 24.75 -27.64
C SER A 40 -6.49 25.81 -26.92
N LEU A 41 -6.77 26.05 -25.61
CA LEU A 41 -6.04 26.97 -24.76
C LEU A 41 -4.94 26.27 -23.95
N ARG A 42 -4.69 24.99 -24.21
CA ARG A 42 -3.66 24.18 -23.50
C ARG A 42 -2.76 23.48 -24.50
N GLN A 43 -1.45 23.53 -24.26
CA GLN A 43 -0.44 22.87 -25.09
C GLN A 43 0.48 22.03 -24.20
N PRO A 44 0.51 20.71 -24.32
CA PRO A 44 1.41 19.86 -23.52
C PRO A 44 2.87 20.06 -23.96
N LEU A 45 3.77 20.03 -22.99
CA LEU A 45 5.21 20.01 -23.21
C LEU A 45 5.84 18.67 -22.77
N ASP A 46 5.02 17.68 -22.50
CA ASP A 46 5.45 16.31 -22.17
C ASP A 46 6.26 15.70 -23.33
N GLY A 47 7.09 14.71 -23.03
CA GLY A 47 7.90 14.00 -24.02
C GLY A 47 9.40 14.12 -23.77
N MET A 48 10.20 14.07 -24.85
CA MET A 48 11.65 14.08 -24.72
C MET A 48 12.18 15.52 -24.63
N TRP A 49 12.95 15.78 -23.58
CA TRP A 49 13.67 17.05 -23.36
C TRP A 49 15.16 16.84 -23.54
N ARG A 50 15.90 17.87 -23.98
CA ARG A 50 17.37 17.92 -23.89
C ARG A 50 17.77 17.93 -22.43
N PHE A 51 18.83 17.18 -22.08
CA PHE A 51 19.16 16.95 -20.67
C PHE A 51 20.65 16.72 -20.42
N VAL A 52 21.13 17.28 -19.31
CA VAL A 52 22.43 16.98 -18.71
C VAL A 52 22.26 16.82 -17.22
N TRP A 53 22.74 15.69 -16.70
CA TRP A 53 22.85 15.45 -15.26
C TRP A 53 24.24 15.87 -14.76
N SER A 54 24.29 16.54 -13.60
CA SER A 54 25.52 16.93 -12.92
C SER A 54 25.46 16.51 -11.45
N SER A 55 26.58 16.01 -10.91
CA SER A 55 26.62 15.51 -9.53
C SER A 55 26.53 16.61 -8.47
N CYS A 56 26.79 17.87 -8.87
CA CYS A 56 26.67 19.03 -7.99
C CYS A 56 26.53 20.34 -8.82
N PRO A 57 26.07 21.43 -8.21
CA PRO A 57 25.90 22.72 -8.88
C PRO A 57 27.13 23.26 -9.57
N ALA A 58 28.34 22.99 -9.03
CA ALA A 58 29.60 23.47 -9.61
C ALA A 58 29.92 22.81 -10.98
N GLN A 59 29.35 21.66 -11.27
CA GLN A 59 29.61 20.90 -12.51
C GLN A 59 28.53 21.09 -13.57
N ARG A 60 27.43 21.81 -13.25
CA ARG A 60 26.34 21.98 -14.20
C ARG A 60 26.77 22.82 -15.41
N PRO A 61 26.12 22.65 -16.59
CA PRO A 61 26.42 23.47 -17.76
C PRO A 61 26.22 24.96 -17.47
N ALA A 62 27.27 25.74 -17.64
CA ALA A 62 27.19 27.20 -17.44
C ALA A 62 26.38 27.82 -18.58
N ASP A 63 25.46 28.73 -18.22
CA ASP A 63 24.77 29.62 -19.19
C ASP A 63 24.00 28.88 -20.31
N PHE A 64 23.65 27.58 -20.16
CA PHE A 64 22.94 26.82 -21.18
C PHE A 64 21.55 27.38 -21.51
N TRP A 65 20.99 28.14 -20.60
CA TRP A 65 19.72 28.85 -20.73
C TRP A 65 19.79 30.09 -21.61
N ARG A 66 21.01 30.59 -21.99
CA ARG A 66 21.17 31.79 -22.84
C ARG A 66 20.62 31.51 -24.23
N GLU A 67 20.05 32.58 -24.83
CA GLU A 67 19.58 32.51 -26.21
C GLU A 67 20.77 32.21 -27.15
N GLY A 68 20.59 31.17 -27.98
CA GLY A 68 21.62 30.69 -28.91
C GLY A 68 22.71 29.79 -28.29
N ALA A 69 22.58 29.38 -27.00
CA ALA A 69 23.48 28.42 -26.42
C ALA A 69 23.45 27.09 -27.20
N ASP A 70 24.63 26.50 -27.41
CA ASP A 70 24.78 25.21 -28.08
C ASP A 70 24.40 24.08 -27.13
N LEU A 71 23.36 23.31 -27.47
CA LEU A 71 22.88 22.12 -26.73
C LEU A 71 23.25 20.80 -27.41
N SER A 72 24.18 20.81 -28.37
CA SER A 72 24.57 19.60 -29.14
C SER A 72 25.16 18.50 -28.25
N GLY A 73 25.78 18.89 -27.12
CA GLY A 73 26.32 17.97 -26.12
C GLY A 73 25.30 17.43 -25.12
N PHE A 74 24.05 17.86 -25.16
CA PHE A 74 22.99 17.38 -24.29
C PHE A 74 22.45 16.01 -24.74
N GLY A 75 22.26 15.13 -23.79
CA GLY A 75 21.46 13.93 -24.00
C GLY A 75 19.96 14.24 -24.02
N THR A 76 19.15 13.26 -23.68
CA THR A 76 17.69 13.39 -23.60
C THR A 76 17.14 12.67 -22.38
N ILE A 77 16.06 13.21 -21.82
CA ILE A 77 15.28 12.60 -20.74
C ILE A 77 13.79 12.73 -21.05
N ARG A 78 12.98 11.78 -20.61
CA ARG A 78 11.53 11.84 -20.73
C ARG A 78 10.92 12.66 -19.59
N VAL A 79 9.97 13.52 -19.91
CA VAL A 79 9.13 14.27 -18.95
C VAL A 79 7.66 13.91 -19.29
N PRO A 80 6.81 13.52 -18.33
CA PRO A 80 7.11 13.28 -16.92
C PRO A 80 8.10 12.13 -16.71
N GLY A 81 8.89 12.23 -15.64
CA GLY A 81 9.78 11.16 -15.20
C GLY A 81 10.83 11.60 -14.20
N HIS A 82 11.25 10.68 -13.35
CA HIS A 82 12.36 10.88 -12.42
C HIS A 82 13.70 10.72 -13.14
N MET A 83 14.72 11.40 -12.66
CA MET A 83 16.10 11.26 -13.19
C MET A 83 16.62 9.84 -12.90
N GLU A 84 16.43 9.35 -11.70
CA GLU A 84 16.98 8.09 -11.20
C GLU A 84 16.38 6.87 -11.92
N THR A 85 15.08 6.85 -12.20
CA THR A 85 14.44 5.75 -12.94
C THR A 85 14.87 5.71 -14.43
N GLN A 86 15.48 6.79 -14.91
CA GLN A 86 16.01 6.90 -16.27
C GLN A 86 17.52 6.75 -16.35
N GLY A 87 18.16 6.33 -15.22
CA GLY A 87 19.58 6.02 -15.16
C GLY A 87 20.50 7.19 -14.83
N TYR A 88 19.97 8.30 -14.33
CA TYR A 88 20.74 9.46 -13.89
C TYR A 88 20.74 9.57 -12.36
N GLY A 89 21.92 9.62 -11.76
CA GLY A 89 22.04 9.62 -10.30
C GLY A 89 21.91 8.21 -9.70
N GLN A 90 21.45 8.12 -8.48
CA GLN A 90 21.33 6.87 -7.73
C GLN A 90 19.96 6.74 -7.09
N LEU A 91 19.34 5.58 -7.28
CA LEU A 91 18.18 5.16 -6.51
C LEU A 91 18.57 5.02 -5.04
N GLN A 92 17.75 5.52 -4.13
CA GLN A 92 17.96 5.43 -2.70
C GLN A 92 16.60 5.38 -1.99
N TYR A 93 16.47 4.47 -1.04
CA TYR A 93 15.32 4.38 -0.15
C TYR A 93 15.76 4.65 1.29
N THR A 94 15.08 5.57 1.96
CA THR A 94 15.21 5.80 3.40
C THR A 94 13.85 6.12 4.01
N ASN A 95 13.61 5.63 5.22
CA ASN A 95 12.44 5.94 6.02
C ASN A 95 12.69 7.22 6.84
N THR A 96 13.11 7.09 8.11
CA THR A 96 13.27 8.22 9.04
C THR A 96 14.59 8.98 8.88
N LEU A 97 15.49 8.47 8.07
CA LEU A 97 16.82 9.05 7.89
C LEU A 97 16.84 9.99 6.70
N TYR A 98 17.40 11.18 6.88
CA TYR A 98 17.70 12.00 5.71
C TYR A 98 18.71 11.28 4.79
N PRO A 99 18.58 11.43 3.47
CA PRO A 99 19.46 10.74 2.50
C PRO A 99 20.97 10.98 2.71
N TRP A 100 21.31 12.07 3.36
CA TRP A 100 22.70 12.48 3.66
C TRP A 100 23.13 12.19 5.10
N ASP A 101 22.27 11.53 5.90
CA ASP A 101 22.59 11.27 7.30
C ASP A 101 23.89 10.46 7.46
N GLY A 102 24.72 10.88 8.41
CA GLY A 102 26.05 10.30 8.64
C GLY A 102 27.11 10.63 7.58
N ARG A 103 26.78 11.40 6.50
CA ARG A 103 27.69 11.79 5.42
C ARG A 103 27.98 13.28 5.40
N SER A 104 26.96 14.11 5.48
CA SER A 104 27.08 15.56 5.53
C SER A 104 26.73 16.09 6.91
N ALA A 105 27.51 17.03 7.41
CA ALA A 105 27.31 17.66 8.73
C ALA A 105 26.43 18.92 8.64
N VAL A 106 25.46 18.91 7.71
CA VAL A 106 24.53 20.03 7.52
C VAL A 106 23.42 20.03 8.60
N ARG A 107 22.86 21.20 8.82
CA ARG A 107 21.71 21.44 9.70
C ARG A 107 20.64 22.22 8.95
N PRO A 108 19.35 22.06 9.26
CA PRO A 108 18.31 22.89 8.65
C PRO A 108 18.64 24.39 8.81
N PRO A 109 18.45 25.20 7.78
CA PRO A 109 17.97 24.89 6.42
C PRO A 109 19.09 24.58 5.39
N GLN A 110 20.33 24.38 5.82
CA GLN A 110 21.49 24.26 4.94
C GLN A 110 21.46 22.97 4.10
N VAL A 111 21.93 23.05 2.86
CA VAL A 111 22.20 21.89 1.99
C VAL A 111 23.69 21.84 1.62
N ASP A 112 24.18 20.62 1.37
CA ASP A 112 25.57 20.44 0.94
C ASP A 112 25.66 20.55 -0.58
N LEU A 113 26.03 21.71 -1.10
CA LEU A 113 26.17 21.97 -2.53
C LEU A 113 27.23 21.10 -3.22
N ASN A 114 28.05 20.33 -2.48
CA ASN A 114 29.00 19.38 -3.08
C ASN A 114 28.33 18.00 -3.30
N ASP A 115 27.18 17.76 -2.68
CA ASP A 115 26.37 16.53 -2.81
C ASP A 115 24.90 16.89 -3.11
N ASP A 116 24.70 17.74 -4.12
CA ASP A 116 23.38 18.16 -4.58
C ASP A 116 23.27 18.00 -6.10
N PRO A 117 22.83 16.84 -6.59
CA PRO A 117 22.66 16.59 -8.02
C PRO A 117 21.73 17.59 -8.70
N VAL A 118 22.08 17.97 -9.94
CA VAL A 118 21.32 18.94 -10.73
C VAL A 118 20.99 18.37 -12.11
N GLY A 119 19.72 18.39 -12.48
CA GLY A 119 19.25 18.17 -13.84
C GLY A 119 19.12 19.49 -14.61
N SER A 120 19.82 19.63 -15.72
CA SER A 120 19.69 20.77 -16.64
C SER A 120 18.85 20.36 -17.84
N TYR A 121 17.62 20.88 -17.92
CA TYR A 121 16.62 20.54 -18.95
C TYR A 121 16.45 21.67 -19.95
N ALA A 122 16.23 21.32 -21.23
CA ALA A 122 15.85 22.31 -22.25
C ALA A 122 14.83 21.74 -23.24
N ARG A 123 13.83 22.55 -23.61
CA ARG A 123 12.79 22.21 -24.59
C ARG A 123 12.60 23.35 -25.58
N GLU A 124 12.64 23.01 -26.87
CA GLU A 124 12.31 23.93 -27.95
C GLU A 124 10.90 23.65 -28.45
N PHE A 125 10.13 24.71 -28.74
CA PHE A 125 8.76 24.58 -29.21
C PHE A 125 8.27 25.86 -29.88
N ASP A 126 7.21 25.71 -30.66
CA ASP A 126 6.38 26.79 -31.20
C ASP A 126 5.06 26.85 -30.46
N LEU A 127 4.46 28.01 -30.31
CA LEU A 127 3.13 28.14 -29.72
C LEU A 127 2.07 27.58 -30.68
N ASP A 128 1.18 26.76 -30.12
CA ASP A 128 -0.06 26.37 -30.81
C ASP A 128 -0.93 27.58 -31.11
N ALA A 129 -1.74 27.49 -32.18
CA ALA A 129 -2.53 28.60 -32.67
C ALA A 129 -3.48 29.20 -31.62
N GLY A 130 -3.98 28.36 -30.68
CA GLY A 130 -4.88 28.78 -29.62
C GLY A 130 -4.24 29.66 -28.56
N LEU A 131 -2.90 29.59 -28.41
CA LEU A 131 -2.14 30.35 -27.40
C LEU A 131 -1.59 31.67 -27.93
N ARG A 132 -1.52 31.81 -29.28
CA ARG A 132 -0.92 33.01 -29.87
C ARG A 132 -1.70 34.28 -29.56
N GLY A 133 -1.00 35.33 -29.16
CA GLY A 133 -1.60 36.63 -28.83
C GLY A 133 -2.39 36.63 -27.51
N GLN A 134 -2.33 35.55 -26.72
CA GLN A 134 -2.95 35.44 -25.38
C GLN A 134 -1.89 35.70 -24.29
N ARG A 135 -2.36 35.86 -23.06
CA ARG A 135 -1.51 35.71 -21.87
C ARG A 135 -1.18 34.22 -21.73
N VAL A 136 0.08 33.84 -21.77
CA VAL A 136 0.52 32.46 -21.73
C VAL A 136 1.24 32.15 -20.43
N CYS A 137 0.75 31.15 -19.72
CA CYS A 137 1.38 30.64 -18.52
C CYS A 137 1.94 29.24 -18.76
N ILE A 138 2.90 28.82 -17.95
CA ILE A 138 3.38 27.43 -17.87
C ILE A 138 3.04 26.85 -16.51
N SER A 139 2.62 25.60 -16.51
CA SER A 139 2.35 24.82 -15.30
C SER A 139 3.26 23.61 -15.25
N PHE A 140 3.96 23.46 -14.14
CA PHE A 140 4.68 22.24 -13.75
C PHE A 140 3.88 21.58 -12.63
N GLN A 141 3.26 20.44 -12.92
CA GLN A 141 2.34 19.79 -11.97
C GLN A 141 3.04 19.09 -10.80
N GLY A 142 4.35 18.82 -10.94
CA GLY A 142 5.19 18.28 -9.88
C GLY A 142 6.65 18.27 -10.30
N VAL A 143 7.51 18.88 -9.48
CA VAL A 143 8.97 18.93 -9.67
C VAL A 143 9.66 18.66 -8.35
N GLU A 144 10.43 17.62 -8.30
CA GLU A 144 11.19 17.22 -7.11
C GLU A 144 12.68 17.56 -7.31
N GLN A 145 13.27 18.51 -6.61
CA GLN A 145 12.66 19.34 -5.57
C GLN A 145 12.54 20.80 -5.96
N ALA A 146 13.67 21.52 -6.02
CA ALA A 146 13.70 22.95 -6.33
C ALA A 146 13.99 23.19 -7.80
N MET A 147 13.29 24.14 -8.40
CA MET A 147 13.46 24.47 -9.80
C MET A 147 13.74 25.95 -10.06
N TYR A 148 14.66 26.20 -11.00
CA TYR A 148 14.89 27.52 -11.60
C TYR A 148 14.43 27.48 -13.05
N LEU A 149 13.69 28.49 -13.49
CA LEU A 149 13.08 28.56 -14.83
C LEU A 149 13.59 29.72 -15.64
N TRP A 150 13.96 29.46 -16.90
CA TRP A 150 14.27 30.49 -17.91
C TRP A 150 13.42 30.27 -19.16
N CYS A 151 13.02 31.36 -19.80
CA CYS A 151 12.41 31.39 -21.11
C CYS A 151 13.15 32.32 -22.04
N ASN A 152 13.58 31.83 -23.21
CA ASN A 152 14.29 32.61 -24.22
C ASN A 152 15.47 33.44 -23.65
N GLY A 153 16.27 32.82 -22.79
CA GLY A 153 17.46 33.41 -22.18
C GLY A 153 17.22 34.33 -20.98
N LYS A 154 15.99 34.51 -20.53
CA LYS A 154 15.61 35.36 -19.41
C LYS A 154 15.12 34.53 -18.24
N PHE A 155 15.57 34.86 -17.04
CA PHE A 155 15.07 34.24 -15.82
C PHE A 155 13.59 34.58 -15.63
N VAL A 156 12.79 33.56 -15.37
CA VAL A 156 11.34 33.66 -15.14
C VAL A 156 11.04 33.57 -13.65
N GLY A 157 11.47 32.45 -12.99
CA GLY A 157 11.15 32.27 -11.60
C GLY A 157 11.82 31.05 -10.96
N TYR A 158 11.49 30.83 -9.67
CA TYR A 158 11.96 29.78 -8.80
C TYR A 158 10.79 29.22 -7.99
N ALA A 159 10.80 27.93 -7.71
CA ALA A 159 9.84 27.29 -6.81
C ALA A 159 10.45 26.06 -6.13
N GLU A 160 9.97 25.82 -4.92
CA GLU A 160 10.05 24.59 -4.15
C GLU A 160 8.62 24.05 -3.98
N ASP A 161 8.40 22.92 -3.30
CA ASP A 161 7.20 22.14 -3.18
C ASP A 161 7.01 21.18 -4.36
N SER A 162 7.36 19.93 -4.11
CA SER A 162 7.43 18.90 -5.14
C SER A 162 6.08 18.47 -5.70
N PHE A 163 4.97 18.61 -4.93
CA PHE A 163 3.73 17.89 -5.18
C PHE A 163 2.53 18.78 -5.53
N THR A 164 2.66 20.10 -5.46
CA THR A 164 1.64 21.03 -5.97
C THR A 164 2.12 21.77 -7.20
N PRO A 165 1.21 22.27 -8.07
CA PRO A 165 1.61 22.95 -9.28
C PRO A 165 2.43 24.21 -9.03
N SER A 166 3.55 24.34 -9.76
CA SER A 166 4.32 25.57 -9.85
C SER A 166 4.06 26.26 -11.19
N GLU A 167 3.44 27.43 -11.16
CA GLU A 167 2.98 28.14 -12.34
C GLU A 167 3.64 29.50 -12.52
N PHE A 168 3.92 29.86 -13.78
CA PHE A 168 4.61 31.12 -14.10
C PHE A 168 4.02 31.77 -15.35
N ASP A 169 3.95 33.12 -15.33
CA ASP A 169 3.56 33.92 -16.49
C ASP A 169 4.74 34.06 -17.47
N LEU A 170 4.59 33.45 -18.63
CA LEU A 170 5.57 33.52 -19.73
C LEU A 170 5.32 34.67 -20.69
N THR A 171 4.19 35.36 -20.62
CA THR A 171 3.80 36.40 -21.60
C THR A 171 4.89 37.43 -21.91
N PRO A 172 5.70 37.91 -20.90
CA PRO A 172 6.77 38.87 -21.18
C PRO A 172 7.98 38.28 -21.93
N TYR A 173 8.06 36.97 -22.06
CA TYR A 173 9.26 36.26 -22.51
C TYR A 173 9.02 35.47 -23.80
N ILE A 174 7.77 35.05 -24.09
CA ILE A 174 7.44 34.08 -25.10
C ILE A 174 7.26 34.72 -26.48
N LYS A 175 7.56 33.98 -27.52
CA LYS A 175 7.40 34.32 -28.95
C LYS A 175 6.38 33.36 -29.56
N GLU A 176 5.86 33.69 -30.75
CA GLU A 176 4.96 32.75 -31.46
C GLU A 176 5.68 31.48 -31.92
N THR A 177 6.97 31.61 -32.29
CA THR A 177 7.79 30.50 -32.78
C THR A 177 9.22 30.59 -32.24
N GLY A 178 9.90 29.44 -32.21
CA GLY A 178 11.31 29.37 -31.82
C GLY A 178 11.53 29.65 -30.35
N ASN A 179 10.63 29.21 -29.49
CA ASN A 179 10.81 29.34 -28.05
C ASN A 179 11.74 28.26 -27.47
N ARG A 180 12.45 28.62 -26.43
CA ARG A 180 13.23 27.69 -25.61
C ARG A 180 12.92 27.92 -24.13
N ILE A 181 12.45 26.88 -23.47
CA ILE A 181 12.36 26.77 -22.00
C ILE A 181 13.60 26.05 -21.52
N CYS A 182 14.22 26.55 -20.46
CA CYS A 182 15.30 25.89 -19.73
C CYS A 182 14.93 25.79 -18.24
N VAL A 183 15.20 24.63 -17.64
CA VAL A 183 14.94 24.37 -16.22
C VAL A 183 16.17 23.73 -15.60
N GLU A 184 16.63 24.28 -14.46
CA GLU A 184 17.51 23.55 -13.55
C GLU A 184 16.67 22.96 -12.43
N VAL A 185 16.79 21.65 -12.18
CA VAL A 185 16.12 20.96 -11.06
C VAL A 185 17.19 20.46 -10.11
N TYR A 186 17.15 20.94 -8.89
CA TYR A 186 18.06 20.58 -7.81
C TYR A 186 17.42 19.50 -6.95
N LYS A 187 18.19 18.44 -6.63
CA LYS A 187 17.68 17.32 -5.82
C LYS A 187 17.46 17.73 -4.37
N ARG A 188 18.17 18.75 -3.89
CA ARG A 188 18.09 19.20 -2.51
C ARG A 188 17.97 20.72 -2.42
N SER A 189 17.12 21.13 -1.48
CA SER A 189 16.95 22.51 -1.07
C SER A 189 16.53 22.56 0.40
N SER A 190 16.20 23.71 0.92
CA SER A 190 15.57 23.82 2.24
C SER A 190 14.30 22.95 2.33
N ALA A 191 13.56 22.76 1.22
CA ALA A 191 12.42 21.87 1.15
C ALA A 191 12.76 20.40 1.51
N ALA A 192 13.97 19.91 1.22
CA ALA A 192 14.37 18.55 1.56
C ALA A 192 14.34 18.24 3.08
N TRP A 193 14.33 19.25 3.93
CA TRP A 193 14.19 19.08 5.37
C TRP A 193 12.75 18.88 5.84
N ILE A 194 11.79 19.23 5.00
CA ILE A 194 10.35 19.13 5.26
C ILE A 194 9.63 18.28 4.20
N GLU A 195 10.38 17.59 3.35
CA GLU A 195 9.94 16.56 2.41
C GLU A 195 10.73 15.26 2.67
N ASP A 196 10.66 14.78 3.91
CA ASP A 196 11.39 13.63 4.42
C ASP A 196 10.50 12.37 4.55
N GLN A 197 9.57 12.21 3.61
CA GLN A 197 8.63 11.09 3.60
C GLN A 197 9.35 9.75 3.51
N ASP A 198 8.71 8.71 4.06
CA ASP A 198 9.12 7.32 3.95
C ASP A 198 8.91 6.82 2.51
N PHE A 199 9.88 7.07 1.64
CA PHE A 199 9.80 6.68 0.23
C PHE A 199 11.17 6.70 -0.47
N PHE A 200 11.19 6.20 -1.73
CA PHE A 200 12.36 6.38 -2.60
C PHE A 200 12.63 7.86 -2.87
N ARG A 201 13.89 8.27 -2.74
CA ARG A 201 14.38 9.64 -2.92
C ARG A 201 14.69 9.92 -4.38
N PHE A 202 13.74 10.52 -5.06
CA PHE A 202 13.85 10.87 -6.48
C PHE A 202 14.20 12.35 -6.69
N SER A 203 14.27 12.70 -7.97
CA SER A 203 14.38 14.08 -8.46
C SER A 203 13.89 14.19 -9.89
N GLY A 204 13.50 15.38 -10.34
CA GLY A 204 13.10 15.63 -11.71
C GLY A 204 11.68 16.17 -11.87
N MET A 205 11.26 16.38 -13.11
CA MET A 205 9.91 16.78 -13.47
C MET A 205 9.07 15.52 -13.67
N PHE A 206 8.38 15.06 -12.61
CA PHE A 206 7.73 13.75 -12.58
C PHE A 206 6.23 13.76 -12.82
N ARG A 207 5.60 14.93 -12.90
CA ARG A 207 4.22 15.14 -13.31
C ARG A 207 4.15 15.98 -14.59
N PRO A 208 2.99 16.04 -15.28
CA PRO A 208 2.86 16.74 -16.57
C PRO A 208 3.31 18.21 -16.56
N VAL A 209 3.85 18.66 -17.68
CA VAL A 209 4.20 20.06 -17.96
C VAL A 209 3.42 20.55 -19.16
N TYR A 210 2.75 21.69 -19.04
CA TYR A 210 1.99 22.25 -20.13
C TYR A 210 1.95 23.78 -20.11
N LEU A 211 1.75 24.35 -21.28
CA LEU A 211 1.38 25.77 -21.43
C LEU A 211 -0.14 25.88 -21.42
N TYR A 212 -0.63 26.98 -20.90
CA TYR A 212 -2.04 27.33 -21.01
C TYR A 212 -2.23 28.82 -21.22
N ALA A 213 -3.28 29.16 -21.96
CA ALA A 213 -3.60 30.55 -22.24
C ALA A 213 -4.71 31.04 -21.31
N LYS A 214 -4.55 32.26 -20.81
CA LYS A 214 -5.60 33.00 -20.10
C LYS A 214 -6.20 34.06 -21.03
N PRO A 215 -7.52 34.06 -21.28
CA PRO A 215 -8.19 35.17 -21.99
C PRO A 215 -7.95 36.51 -21.30
N ALA A 216 -8.19 37.61 -22.01
CA ALA A 216 -7.99 38.95 -21.48
C ALA A 216 -8.78 39.23 -20.22
N VAL A 217 -9.97 38.67 -20.10
CA VAL A 217 -10.72 38.51 -18.87
C VAL A 217 -11.01 37.03 -18.67
N HIS A 218 -10.69 36.50 -17.47
CA HIS A 218 -10.80 35.08 -17.15
C HIS A 218 -11.18 34.84 -15.69
N LEU A 219 -11.65 33.63 -15.43
CA LEU A 219 -11.83 33.10 -14.08
C LEU A 219 -10.44 32.75 -13.51
N ALA A 220 -9.98 33.53 -12.56
CA ALA A 220 -8.67 33.32 -11.92
C ALA A 220 -8.74 32.27 -10.82
N ASP A 221 -9.90 32.12 -10.18
CA ASP A 221 -10.16 31.13 -9.15
C ASP A 221 -11.66 30.82 -9.07
N ILE A 222 -11.99 29.58 -8.75
CA ILE A 222 -13.37 29.07 -8.69
C ILE A 222 -13.54 28.24 -7.43
N TRP A 223 -14.56 28.56 -6.64
CA TRP A 223 -15.02 27.72 -5.54
C TRP A 223 -16.53 27.53 -5.60
N LEU A 224 -16.95 26.32 -5.91
CA LEU A 224 -18.35 25.92 -5.96
C LEU A 224 -18.72 25.20 -4.66
N LYS A 225 -19.10 25.96 -3.63
CA LYS A 225 -19.46 25.40 -2.31
C LYS A 225 -20.78 24.68 -2.39
N ALA A 226 -20.75 23.35 -2.58
CA ALA A 226 -21.91 22.50 -2.72
C ALA A 226 -22.26 21.84 -1.37
N GLY A 227 -23.12 22.49 -0.62
CA GLY A 227 -23.63 22.04 0.68
C GLY A 227 -25.04 21.45 0.62
N LEU A 228 -25.55 21.01 1.78
CA LEU A 228 -26.93 20.53 1.95
C LEU A 228 -27.62 21.22 3.12
N SER A 229 -28.95 21.35 3.03
CA SER A 229 -29.80 21.68 4.15
C SER A 229 -29.70 20.66 5.29
N GLU A 230 -30.08 20.99 6.49
CA GLU A 230 -29.96 20.10 7.66
C GLU A 230 -30.76 18.80 7.49
N ASP A 231 -31.89 18.83 6.80
CA ASP A 231 -32.70 17.65 6.48
C ASP A 231 -32.32 16.92 5.20
N ASN A 232 -31.23 17.34 4.54
CA ASN A 232 -30.68 16.79 3.29
C ASN A 232 -31.67 16.86 2.08
N THR A 233 -32.68 17.71 2.10
CA THR A 233 -33.66 17.79 1.01
C THR A 233 -33.32 18.84 -0.03
N THR A 234 -32.51 19.84 0.34
CA THR A 234 -32.17 20.98 -0.51
C THR A 234 -30.65 21.09 -0.66
N GLY A 235 -30.18 21.15 -1.90
CA GLY A 235 -28.80 21.52 -2.21
C GLY A 235 -28.58 23.01 -2.07
N LEU A 236 -27.47 23.39 -1.46
CA LEU A 236 -27.06 24.78 -1.23
C LEU A 236 -25.76 25.04 -2.01
N LEU A 237 -25.87 25.66 -3.18
CA LEU A 237 -24.70 25.99 -4.00
C LEU A 237 -24.35 27.47 -3.86
N THR A 238 -23.18 27.76 -3.31
CA THR A 238 -22.65 29.11 -3.20
C THR A 238 -21.39 29.24 -4.07
N PRO A 239 -21.50 29.82 -5.26
CA PRO A 239 -20.33 30.05 -6.12
C PRO A 239 -19.53 31.27 -5.64
N GLU A 240 -18.25 31.08 -5.36
CA GLU A 240 -17.28 32.16 -5.13
C GLU A 240 -16.30 32.19 -6.30
N LEU A 241 -16.30 33.27 -7.06
CA LEU A 241 -15.47 33.44 -8.27
C LEU A 241 -14.52 34.61 -8.13
N LYS A 242 -13.27 34.43 -8.53
CA LYS A 242 -12.30 35.50 -8.69
C LYS A 242 -12.04 35.73 -10.16
N LEU A 243 -12.34 36.94 -10.66
CA LEU A 243 -12.03 37.35 -12.01
C LEU A 243 -10.71 38.13 -12.06
N ASP A 244 -9.95 37.98 -13.15
CA ASP A 244 -8.78 38.78 -13.46
C ASP A 244 -8.90 39.37 -14.87
N GLY A 245 -8.36 40.58 -15.08
CA GLY A 245 -8.45 41.35 -16.31
C GLY A 245 -9.47 42.49 -16.25
N GLU A 246 -9.96 42.94 -17.42
CA GLU A 246 -10.93 44.03 -17.51
C GLU A 246 -12.35 43.50 -17.21
N THR A 247 -12.84 43.69 -15.99
CA THR A 247 -14.06 43.07 -15.47
C THR A 247 -15.32 43.95 -15.64
N GLU A 248 -15.21 45.18 -16.16
CA GLU A 248 -16.37 46.06 -16.37
C GLU A 248 -17.29 45.52 -17.46
N GLY A 249 -18.56 45.27 -17.13
CA GLY A 249 -19.57 44.73 -18.03
C GLY A 249 -19.48 43.23 -18.32
N VAL A 250 -18.56 42.53 -17.65
CA VAL A 250 -18.39 41.06 -17.74
C VAL A 250 -19.54 40.35 -17.03
N SER A 251 -19.97 39.23 -17.56
CA SER A 251 -20.99 38.37 -16.93
C SER A 251 -20.53 36.92 -16.89
N VAL A 252 -20.80 36.23 -15.77
CA VAL A 252 -20.66 34.81 -15.64
C VAL A 252 -22.02 34.19 -15.48
N THR A 253 -22.29 33.14 -16.27
CA THR A 253 -23.49 32.33 -16.16
C THR A 253 -23.09 30.93 -15.69
N LEU A 254 -23.88 30.38 -14.78
CA LEU A 254 -23.80 28.98 -14.35
C LEU A 254 -24.96 28.20 -14.94
N ARG A 255 -24.68 27.09 -15.56
CA ARG A 255 -25.63 26.04 -15.90
C ARG A 255 -25.30 24.79 -15.07
N LEU A 256 -26.28 24.36 -14.24
CA LEU A 256 -26.14 23.13 -13.47
C LEU A 256 -27.11 22.09 -13.99
N THR A 257 -26.61 20.89 -14.28
CA THR A 257 -27.44 19.75 -14.70
C THR A 257 -27.28 18.58 -13.73
N ASP A 258 -28.33 17.75 -13.66
CA ASP A 258 -28.28 16.47 -12.96
C ASP A 258 -27.47 15.43 -13.78
N PRO A 259 -27.24 14.22 -13.25
CA PRO A 259 -26.53 13.15 -13.96
C PRO A 259 -27.16 12.72 -15.29
N GLU A 260 -28.47 12.90 -15.43
CA GLU A 260 -29.24 12.61 -16.64
C GLU A 260 -29.18 13.75 -17.67
N GLY A 261 -28.60 14.91 -17.32
CA GLY A 261 -28.42 16.07 -18.19
C GLY A 261 -29.58 17.06 -18.15
N TYR A 262 -30.56 16.92 -17.25
CA TYR A 262 -31.63 17.91 -17.08
C TYR A 262 -31.11 19.13 -16.33
N ALA A 263 -31.45 20.34 -16.80
CA ALA A 263 -31.06 21.58 -16.18
C ALA A 263 -31.84 21.82 -14.88
N LEU A 264 -31.10 21.92 -13.77
CA LEU A 264 -31.64 22.29 -12.45
C LEU A 264 -31.57 23.81 -12.22
N TYR A 265 -30.54 24.44 -12.78
CA TYR A 265 -30.35 25.89 -12.71
C TYR A 265 -29.67 26.39 -14.00
N GLU A 266 -30.08 27.55 -14.46
CA GLU A 266 -29.42 28.31 -15.50
C GLU A 266 -29.63 29.80 -15.24
N GLY A 267 -28.56 30.51 -14.89
CA GLY A 267 -28.67 31.92 -14.53
C GLY A 267 -27.31 32.58 -14.28
N PRO A 268 -27.32 33.90 -13.98
CA PRO A 268 -26.09 34.61 -13.66
C PRO A 268 -25.55 34.17 -12.29
N VAL A 269 -24.22 34.21 -12.13
CA VAL A 269 -23.54 34.04 -10.85
C VAL A 269 -23.48 35.41 -10.16
N THR A 270 -24.15 35.51 -9.04
CA THR A 270 -24.21 36.73 -8.22
C THR A 270 -23.41 36.63 -6.93
N GLY A 271 -22.94 35.43 -6.58
CA GLY A 271 -22.31 35.11 -5.29
C GLY A 271 -23.32 34.75 -4.18
N ASP A 272 -24.64 34.84 -4.47
CA ASP A 272 -25.68 34.36 -3.55
C ASP A 272 -25.80 32.84 -3.60
N THR A 273 -26.29 32.25 -2.49
CA THR A 273 -26.57 30.82 -2.42
C THR A 273 -27.77 30.46 -3.29
N ILE A 274 -27.63 29.49 -4.16
CA ILE A 274 -28.65 28.91 -5.02
C ILE A 274 -29.24 27.71 -4.28
N GLU A 275 -30.52 27.72 -4.00
CA GLU A 275 -31.25 26.61 -3.40
C GLU A 275 -31.80 25.69 -4.49
N LEU A 276 -31.57 24.38 -4.36
CA LEU A 276 -31.88 23.37 -5.38
C LEU A 276 -32.65 22.23 -4.73
N GLU A 277 -33.91 22.06 -5.13
CA GLU A 277 -34.75 20.97 -4.62
C GLU A 277 -34.43 19.66 -5.32
N GLY A 278 -34.60 18.53 -4.60
CA GLY A 278 -34.49 17.19 -5.17
C GLY A 278 -33.05 16.72 -5.42
N ILE A 279 -32.08 17.36 -4.79
CA ILE A 279 -30.66 16.95 -4.87
C ILE A 279 -30.45 15.62 -4.12
N GLN A 280 -29.74 14.70 -4.74
CA GLN A 280 -29.25 13.48 -4.09
C GLN A 280 -27.90 13.76 -3.43
N PRO A 281 -27.77 13.52 -2.10
CA PRO A 281 -26.52 13.72 -1.39
C PRO A 281 -25.41 12.81 -1.90
N TRP A 282 -24.23 13.38 -2.07
CA TRP A 282 -23.02 12.63 -2.39
C TRP A 282 -22.52 11.84 -1.17
N SER A 283 -22.18 10.57 -1.37
CA SER A 283 -21.54 9.73 -0.37
C SER A 283 -20.84 8.53 -1.04
N HIS A 284 -20.10 7.74 -0.26
CA HIS A 284 -19.51 6.49 -0.74
C HIS A 284 -20.53 5.54 -1.40
N LYS A 285 -21.74 5.45 -0.82
CA LYS A 285 -22.80 4.59 -1.33
C LYS A 285 -23.50 5.15 -2.56
N THR A 286 -23.56 6.46 -2.66
CA THR A 286 -24.24 7.20 -3.72
C THR A 286 -23.38 8.37 -4.17
N PRO A 287 -22.33 8.12 -4.99
CA PRO A 287 -21.41 9.16 -5.44
C PRO A 287 -21.98 9.97 -6.60
N VAL A 288 -23.11 10.62 -6.37
CA VAL A 288 -23.83 11.40 -7.38
C VAL A 288 -23.15 12.74 -7.58
N LEU A 289 -22.78 13.04 -8.81
CA LEU A 289 -22.16 14.29 -9.21
C LEU A 289 -23.08 15.05 -10.16
N TYR A 290 -23.13 16.38 -9.98
CA TYR A 290 -23.88 17.33 -10.80
C TYR A 290 -22.91 18.10 -11.68
N HIS A 291 -23.24 18.27 -12.96
CA HIS A 291 -22.37 18.96 -13.89
C HIS A 291 -22.64 20.46 -13.88
N ALA A 292 -21.66 21.24 -13.41
CA ALA A 292 -21.68 22.70 -13.38
C ALA A 292 -20.83 23.24 -14.56
N GLU A 293 -21.41 24.04 -15.44
CA GLU A 293 -20.73 24.73 -16.52
C GLU A 293 -20.78 26.23 -16.30
N LEU A 294 -19.62 26.84 -16.06
CA LEU A 294 -19.46 28.28 -15.96
C LEU A 294 -19.10 28.85 -17.33
N THR A 295 -19.87 29.82 -17.82
CA THR A 295 -19.59 30.54 -19.07
C THR A 295 -19.34 32.01 -18.77
N LEU A 296 -18.11 32.47 -19.05
CA LEU A 296 -17.73 33.87 -18.92
C LEU A 296 -17.86 34.60 -20.27
N LYS A 297 -18.51 35.74 -20.25
CA LYS A 297 -18.69 36.62 -21.40
C LYS A 297 -18.17 38.03 -21.12
N ASP A 298 -17.52 38.61 -22.12
CA ASP A 298 -17.08 40.01 -22.05
C ASP A 298 -18.26 41.01 -22.11
N ALA A 299 -17.93 42.30 -22.00
CA ALA A 299 -18.92 43.39 -22.06
C ALA A 299 -19.70 43.44 -23.40
N GLN A 300 -19.21 42.78 -24.47
CA GLN A 300 -19.86 42.67 -25.78
C GLN A 300 -20.72 41.41 -25.88
N GLY A 301 -20.74 40.56 -24.86
CA GLY A 301 -21.46 39.30 -24.80
C GLY A 301 -20.73 38.14 -25.50
N THR A 302 -19.46 38.33 -25.89
CA THR A 302 -18.66 37.26 -26.49
C THR A 302 -18.15 36.30 -25.43
N VAL A 303 -18.28 34.99 -25.66
CA VAL A 303 -17.72 33.97 -24.75
C VAL A 303 -16.20 34.06 -24.76
N GLN A 304 -15.63 34.24 -23.58
CA GLN A 304 -14.19 34.29 -23.35
C GLN A 304 -13.67 32.94 -22.92
N GLU A 305 -14.43 32.29 -22.02
CA GLU A 305 -14.10 30.94 -21.57
C GLU A 305 -15.34 30.19 -21.07
N VAL A 306 -15.20 28.87 -21.07
CA VAL A 306 -16.15 27.91 -20.47
C VAL A 306 -15.36 26.98 -19.56
N VAL A 307 -15.84 26.82 -18.31
CA VAL A 307 -15.19 25.97 -17.33
C VAL A 307 -16.23 24.98 -16.75
N PRO A 308 -16.10 23.69 -17.07
CA PRO A 308 -16.92 22.65 -16.48
C PRO A 308 -16.32 22.16 -15.15
N TYR A 309 -17.20 21.84 -14.20
CA TYR A 309 -16.91 21.13 -12.96
C TYR A 309 -17.96 20.06 -12.70
N ASP A 310 -17.53 18.93 -12.14
CA ASP A 310 -18.46 17.93 -11.60
C ASP A 310 -18.44 18.08 -10.06
N ILE A 311 -19.59 18.40 -9.44
CA ILE A 311 -19.70 18.74 -8.01
C ILE A 311 -20.64 17.79 -7.29
N GLY A 312 -20.30 17.43 -6.04
CA GLY A 312 -21.14 16.61 -5.17
C GLY A 312 -21.69 17.41 -3.99
N PHE A 313 -22.99 17.37 -3.78
CA PHE A 313 -23.63 18.04 -2.65
C PHE A 313 -23.52 17.19 -1.40
N ARG A 314 -22.90 17.71 -0.35
CA ARG A 314 -22.72 17.02 0.93
C ARG A 314 -22.61 17.97 2.11
N ARG A 315 -22.84 17.44 3.32
CA ARG A 315 -22.56 18.11 4.58
C ARG A 315 -21.71 17.21 5.45
N PHE A 316 -20.48 17.62 5.75
CA PHE A 316 -19.58 16.93 6.65
C PHE A 316 -19.44 17.75 7.93
N GLU A 317 -19.68 17.13 9.08
CA GLU A 317 -19.78 17.83 10.36
C GLU A 317 -19.34 16.96 11.53
N MET A 318 -18.91 17.62 12.61
CA MET A 318 -18.71 16.99 13.91
C MET A 318 -19.97 17.10 14.73
N LYS A 319 -20.58 15.96 15.11
CA LYS A 319 -21.78 15.91 15.93
C LYS A 319 -21.58 14.99 17.12
N ASP A 320 -21.71 15.56 18.34
CA ASP A 320 -21.52 14.82 19.58
C ASP A 320 -20.19 14.03 19.66
N GLY A 321 -19.11 14.59 19.12
CA GLY A 321 -17.78 13.95 19.06
C GLY A 321 -17.69 12.81 18.06
N ILE A 322 -18.55 12.79 17.03
CA ILE A 322 -18.58 11.81 15.93
C ILE A 322 -18.56 12.57 14.61
N MET A 323 -17.72 12.16 13.68
CA MET A 323 -17.72 12.68 12.32
C MET A 323 -18.88 12.08 11.53
N CYS A 324 -19.71 12.96 10.96
CA CYS A 324 -20.90 12.59 10.20
C CYS A 324 -20.85 13.19 8.79
N LEU A 325 -21.24 12.38 7.81
CA LEU A 325 -21.53 12.85 6.45
C LEU A 325 -23.04 12.75 6.21
N ASN A 326 -23.66 13.87 5.86
CA ASN A 326 -25.11 13.97 5.64
C ASN A 326 -25.95 13.49 6.84
N GLY A 327 -25.40 13.66 8.06
CA GLY A 327 -26.01 13.21 9.31
C GLY A 327 -25.75 11.74 9.68
N GLU A 328 -25.13 10.94 8.81
CA GLU A 328 -24.73 9.56 9.10
C GLU A 328 -23.28 9.49 9.58
N ARG A 329 -23.02 8.64 10.60
CA ARG A 329 -21.66 8.36 11.09
C ARG A 329 -20.77 7.83 9.96
N VAL A 330 -19.59 8.40 9.79
CA VAL A 330 -18.56 7.88 8.88
C VAL A 330 -17.72 6.84 9.60
N VAL A 331 -17.36 5.77 8.89
CA VAL A 331 -16.29 4.84 9.28
C VAL A 331 -15.32 4.74 8.10
N PHE A 332 -14.06 5.04 8.35
CA PHE A 332 -13.02 4.96 7.34
C PHE A 332 -12.50 3.52 7.25
N ASN A 333 -12.89 2.82 6.21
CA ASN A 333 -12.31 1.58 5.75
C ASN A 333 -11.21 1.98 4.75
N GLY A 334 -10.12 2.52 5.27
CA GLY A 334 -9.16 3.28 4.50
C GLY A 334 -7.87 2.55 4.22
N VAL A 335 -7.10 3.15 3.29
CA VAL A 335 -5.71 2.79 3.00
C VAL A 335 -4.90 4.07 2.75
N ASN A 336 -3.65 4.08 3.20
CA ASN A 336 -2.67 5.09 2.82
C ASN A 336 -2.20 4.81 1.39
N ARG A 337 -2.04 5.83 0.56
CA ARG A 337 -1.69 5.64 -0.84
C ARG A 337 -0.54 6.55 -1.26
N HIS A 338 0.61 5.93 -1.56
CA HIS A 338 1.64 6.55 -2.38
C HIS A 338 1.29 6.42 -3.87
N GLU A 339 1.64 7.43 -4.68
CA GLU A 339 1.69 7.29 -6.12
C GLU A 339 2.87 6.40 -6.48
N TRP A 340 2.64 5.21 -7.08
CA TRP A 340 3.71 4.27 -7.35
C TRP A 340 3.50 3.43 -8.61
N ASN A 341 4.61 3.16 -9.29
CA ASN A 341 4.73 2.19 -10.37
C ASN A 341 6.18 1.66 -10.40
N PRO A 342 6.42 0.33 -10.49
CA PRO A 342 7.76 -0.25 -10.35
C PRO A 342 8.73 0.08 -11.50
N GLU A 343 8.25 0.65 -12.60
CA GLU A 343 9.09 1.11 -13.72
C GLU A 343 9.32 2.62 -13.72
N LYS A 344 8.35 3.38 -13.18
CA LYS A 344 8.29 4.85 -13.29
C LYS A 344 8.47 5.57 -11.95
N GLY A 345 8.51 4.84 -10.83
CA GLY A 345 8.44 5.45 -9.50
C GLY A 345 7.12 6.19 -9.30
N ARG A 346 7.15 7.44 -8.84
CA ARG A 346 5.95 8.29 -8.64
C ARG A 346 5.44 8.98 -9.91
N ALA A 347 6.11 8.79 -11.06
CA ALA A 347 5.67 9.37 -12.33
C ALA A 347 4.55 8.53 -12.98
N ILE A 348 3.46 8.32 -12.23
CA ILE A 348 2.30 7.52 -12.64
C ILE A 348 1.43 8.26 -13.66
N ASP A 349 0.59 7.49 -14.35
CA ASP A 349 -0.35 8.02 -15.33
C ASP A 349 -1.81 7.61 -15.04
N ALA A 350 -2.73 7.94 -15.94
CA ALA A 350 -4.15 7.66 -15.77
C ALA A 350 -4.45 6.16 -15.66
N ASP A 351 -3.69 5.30 -16.35
CA ASP A 351 -3.91 3.85 -16.30
C ASP A 351 -3.53 3.30 -14.93
N ASP A 352 -2.43 3.77 -14.34
CA ASP A 352 -2.01 3.40 -12.98
C ASP A 352 -3.08 3.81 -11.96
N MET A 353 -3.63 5.04 -12.06
CA MET A 353 -4.67 5.53 -11.15
C MET A 353 -6.00 4.78 -11.29
N ASN A 354 -6.42 4.47 -12.52
CA ASN A 354 -7.64 3.69 -12.76
C ASN A 354 -7.50 2.25 -12.25
N ALA A 355 -6.33 1.63 -12.40
CA ALA A 355 -6.06 0.30 -11.86
C ALA A 355 -6.15 0.30 -10.32
N ALA A 356 -5.56 1.29 -9.66
CA ALA A 356 -5.66 1.45 -8.22
C ALA A 356 -7.12 1.63 -7.77
N MET A 357 -7.88 2.49 -8.44
CA MET A 357 -9.30 2.72 -8.12
C MET A 357 -10.13 1.43 -8.26
N ALA A 358 -9.85 0.60 -9.26
CA ALA A 358 -10.53 -0.68 -9.43
C ALA A 358 -10.27 -1.64 -8.25
N VAL A 359 -9.03 -1.71 -7.76
CA VAL A 359 -8.67 -2.51 -6.56
C VAL A 359 -9.41 -2.01 -5.33
N LEU A 360 -9.40 -0.69 -5.07
CA LEU A 360 -10.11 -0.12 -3.92
C LEU A 360 -11.60 -0.53 -3.91
N LYS A 361 -12.26 -0.36 -5.04
CA LYS A 361 -13.71 -0.68 -5.19
C LYS A 361 -13.98 -2.18 -5.03
N ALA A 362 -13.12 -3.04 -5.53
CA ALA A 362 -13.29 -4.49 -5.44
C ALA A 362 -13.14 -5.01 -4.00
N ASN A 363 -12.47 -4.25 -3.12
CA ASN A 363 -12.11 -4.69 -1.78
C ASN A 363 -12.79 -3.92 -0.65
N ASN A 364 -13.92 -3.24 -0.91
CA ASN A 364 -14.71 -2.47 0.08
C ASN A 364 -13.93 -1.33 0.76
N ILE A 365 -12.83 -0.89 0.16
CA ILE A 365 -12.07 0.27 0.62
C ILE A 365 -12.87 1.52 0.23
N ASN A 366 -13.21 2.35 1.22
CA ASN A 366 -14.05 3.53 1.01
C ASN A 366 -13.31 4.85 1.26
N ALA A 367 -12.04 4.78 1.66
CA ALA A 367 -11.26 5.97 1.99
C ALA A 367 -9.80 5.83 1.62
N VAL A 368 -9.17 6.96 1.30
CA VAL A 368 -7.72 7.09 1.05
C VAL A 368 -7.17 8.27 1.82
N ARG A 369 -6.00 8.11 2.44
CA ARG A 369 -5.15 9.21 2.87
C ARG A 369 -4.03 9.36 1.84
N THR A 370 -3.86 10.56 1.31
CA THR A 370 -2.80 10.87 0.35
C THR A 370 -1.47 11.01 1.11
N CYS A 371 -0.80 9.90 1.33
CA CYS A 371 0.41 9.88 2.16
C CYS A 371 1.67 10.21 1.33
N HIS A 372 2.47 11.19 1.65
CA HIS A 372 2.22 12.29 2.61
C HIS A 372 2.36 13.59 1.82
N TYR A 373 1.54 13.71 0.79
CA TYR A 373 1.55 14.79 -0.20
C TYR A 373 0.26 14.77 -1.05
N PRO A 374 -0.14 15.90 -1.65
CA PRO A 374 -1.27 15.90 -2.58
C PRO A 374 -1.01 15.06 -3.83
N ASP A 375 -1.95 14.17 -4.16
CA ASP A 375 -1.92 13.34 -5.38
C ASP A 375 -2.15 14.19 -6.65
N GLN A 376 -2.04 13.58 -7.83
CA GLN A 376 -2.38 14.24 -9.09
C GLN A 376 -3.88 14.55 -9.18
N SER A 377 -4.26 15.69 -9.81
CA SER A 377 -5.66 16.15 -9.89
C SER A 377 -6.65 15.09 -10.39
N LEU A 378 -6.26 14.24 -11.33
CA LEU A 378 -7.12 13.16 -11.82
C LEU A 378 -7.54 12.18 -10.72
N TRP A 379 -6.71 11.98 -9.68
CA TRP A 379 -7.06 11.09 -8.57
C TRP A 379 -8.28 11.61 -7.79
N TYR A 380 -8.37 12.91 -7.59
CA TYR A 380 -9.50 13.55 -6.92
C TYR A 380 -10.80 13.41 -7.72
N ASP A 381 -10.74 13.61 -9.05
CA ASP A 381 -11.88 13.35 -9.95
C ASP A 381 -12.35 11.89 -9.86
N LEU A 382 -11.40 10.95 -9.77
CA LEU A 382 -11.72 9.52 -9.63
C LEU A 382 -12.34 9.22 -8.26
N CYS A 383 -11.86 9.85 -7.19
CA CYS A 383 -12.42 9.70 -5.84
C CYS A 383 -13.84 10.28 -5.76
N ASP A 384 -14.08 11.46 -6.31
CA ASP A 384 -15.42 12.06 -6.41
C ASP A 384 -16.41 11.13 -7.13
N LYS A 385 -16.00 10.59 -8.26
CA LYS A 385 -16.81 9.76 -9.15
C LYS A 385 -17.12 8.38 -8.55
N ASN A 386 -16.18 7.84 -7.77
CA ASN A 386 -16.29 6.52 -7.19
C ASN A 386 -16.71 6.51 -5.72
N GLY A 387 -16.88 7.68 -5.10
CA GLY A 387 -17.28 7.80 -3.70
C GLY A 387 -16.20 7.37 -2.72
N ILE A 388 -14.95 7.65 -3.00
CA ILE A 388 -13.84 7.39 -2.08
C ILE A 388 -13.62 8.65 -1.22
N TYR A 389 -13.75 8.52 0.09
CA TYR A 389 -13.45 9.60 1.02
C TYR A 389 -11.95 9.88 1.06
N MET A 390 -11.57 11.14 1.25
CA MET A 390 -10.16 11.51 1.28
C MET A 390 -9.81 12.29 2.53
N ILE A 391 -8.66 11.92 3.12
CA ILE A 391 -7.83 12.83 3.90
C ILE A 391 -6.77 13.33 2.91
N ASP A 392 -6.85 14.61 2.55
CA ASP A 392 -5.92 15.26 1.65
C ASP A 392 -4.79 15.89 2.47
N GLU A 393 -3.54 15.46 2.20
CA GLU A 393 -2.42 15.76 3.08
C GLU A 393 -1.42 16.71 2.44
N THR A 394 -1.09 17.74 3.20
CA THR A 394 -0.06 18.71 2.83
C THR A 394 1.31 18.02 2.71
N ASN A 395 2.08 18.39 1.68
CA ASN A 395 3.45 17.94 1.49
C ASN A 395 4.35 18.46 2.62
N LEU A 396 4.37 17.77 3.74
CA LEU A 396 5.14 18.09 4.93
C LEU A 396 5.46 16.84 5.72
N GLU A 397 6.72 16.49 5.79
CA GLU A 397 7.27 15.51 6.73
C GLU A 397 8.70 15.91 7.11
N SER A 398 9.05 15.74 8.40
CA SER A 398 10.37 16.10 8.89
C SER A 398 10.87 15.15 9.99
N HIS A 399 10.56 13.87 9.86
CA HIS A 399 10.78 12.84 10.88
C HIS A 399 12.23 12.83 11.37
N GLY A 400 13.20 12.80 10.48
CA GLY A 400 14.63 12.80 10.84
C GLY A 400 15.11 14.04 11.60
N SER A 401 14.36 15.15 11.61
CA SER A 401 14.76 16.38 12.30
C SER A 401 14.58 16.33 13.83
N TRP A 402 13.64 15.53 14.32
CA TRP A 402 13.31 15.45 15.76
C TRP A 402 13.62 14.09 16.40
N GLN A 403 14.17 13.16 15.63
CA GLN A 403 14.73 11.90 16.15
C GLN A 403 16.26 11.89 15.98
N LYS A 404 16.95 11.32 16.97
CA LYS A 404 18.39 11.09 16.92
C LYS A 404 18.70 9.69 17.41
N LEU A 405 19.29 8.85 16.54
CA LEU A 405 19.64 7.46 16.87
C LEU A 405 18.46 6.69 17.51
N GLY A 406 17.26 6.92 16.99
CA GLY A 406 16.05 6.28 17.46
C GLY A 406 15.38 6.90 18.68
N ALA A 407 15.94 7.95 19.27
CA ALA A 407 15.37 8.65 20.42
C ALA A 407 14.76 10.00 20.02
N ILE A 408 13.65 10.38 20.67
CA ILE A 408 13.05 11.71 20.50
C ILE A 408 14.04 12.77 20.99
N GLU A 409 14.48 13.64 20.09
CA GLU A 409 15.43 14.73 20.36
C GLU A 409 15.14 15.92 19.42
N PRO A 410 14.19 16.81 19.79
CA PRO A 410 13.67 17.84 18.90
C PRO A 410 14.52 19.13 18.83
N SER A 411 15.78 19.12 19.22
CA SER A 411 16.62 20.33 19.33
C SER A 411 16.87 21.05 17.99
N TRP A 412 16.64 20.40 16.87
CA TRP A 412 16.72 20.96 15.52
C TRP A 412 15.53 20.57 14.64
N ASN A 413 14.41 20.34 15.30
CA ASN A 413 13.13 20.13 14.66
C ASN A 413 12.74 21.29 13.74
N VAL A 414 12.29 20.96 12.55
CA VAL A 414 11.66 21.83 11.56
C VAL A 414 10.32 21.24 11.11
N PRO A 415 9.29 22.08 10.78
CA PRO A 415 9.27 23.53 10.92
C PRO A 415 9.22 24.01 12.38
N GLY A 416 8.62 23.23 13.28
CA GLY A 416 8.54 23.47 14.70
C GLY A 416 7.81 24.77 15.06
N SER A 417 8.56 25.68 15.68
CA SER A 417 8.10 27.06 16.01
C SER A 417 9.15 28.08 15.52
N LEU A 418 9.64 27.88 14.32
CA LEU A 418 10.70 28.68 13.71
C LEU A 418 10.10 29.63 12.68
N PRO A 419 10.06 30.95 12.96
CA PRO A 419 9.34 31.92 12.11
C PRO A 419 9.74 31.91 10.62
N GLU A 420 10.97 31.51 10.31
CA GLU A 420 11.48 31.39 8.94
C GLU A 420 10.84 30.26 8.13
N TRP A 421 10.24 29.26 8.78
CA TRP A 421 9.58 28.15 8.12
C TRP A 421 8.07 28.33 7.97
N LYS A 422 7.48 29.20 8.79
CA LYS A 422 6.03 29.36 8.90
C LYS A 422 5.35 29.65 7.56
N ASP A 423 5.86 30.64 6.82
CA ASP A 423 5.23 31.06 5.56
C ASP A 423 5.35 29.96 4.49
N CYS A 424 6.43 29.21 4.48
CA CYS A 424 6.64 28.07 3.59
C CYS A 424 5.61 26.96 3.82
N VAL A 425 5.39 26.53 5.08
CA VAL A 425 4.42 25.43 5.34
C VAL A 425 2.97 25.88 5.19
N VAL A 426 2.65 27.13 5.50
CA VAL A 426 1.30 27.68 5.25
C VAL A 426 1.04 27.85 3.74
N ASP A 427 2.06 28.13 2.94
CA ASP A 427 1.95 28.19 1.48
C ASP A 427 1.65 26.81 0.88
N ARG A 428 2.25 25.74 1.41
CA ARG A 428 1.95 24.35 1.02
C ARG A 428 0.50 23.98 1.33
N ALA A 429 0.03 24.30 2.55
CA ALA A 429 -1.36 24.11 2.93
C ALA A 429 -2.33 24.90 2.02
N ARG A 430 -1.96 26.13 1.64
CA ARG A 430 -2.72 26.97 0.72
C ARG A 430 -2.74 26.38 -0.68
N SER A 431 -1.59 25.93 -1.19
CA SER A 431 -1.47 25.37 -2.53
C SER A 431 -2.36 24.12 -2.70
N MET A 432 -2.37 23.25 -1.71
CA MET A 432 -3.27 22.09 -1.66
C MET A 432 -4.75 22.50 -1.62
N LEU A 433 -5.14 23.29 -0.61
CA LEU A 433 -6.55 23.68 -0.43
C LEU A 433 -7.09 24.41 -1.66
N GLU A 434 -6.39 25.40 -2.19
CA GLU A 434 -6.88 26.19 -3.33
C GLU A 434 -7.05 25.32 -4.58
N ARG A 435 -6.18 24.34 -4.79
CA ARG A 435 -6.31 23.37 -5.88
C ARG A 435 -7.52 22.46 -5.69
N ASP A 436 -7.69 21.86 -4.49
CA ASP A 436 -8.55 20.71 -4.29
C ASP A 436 -9.89 21.01 -3.62
N LYS A 437 -10.17 22.27 -3.28
CA LYS A 437 -11.36 22.73 -2.51
C LYS A 437 -12.72 22.40 -3.14
N ASN A 438 -12.77 22.11 -4.45
CA ASN A 438 -14.02 21.79 -5.15
C ASN A 438 -14.40 20.30 -5.08
N HIS A 439 -13.49 19.42 -4.65
CA HIS A 439 -13.72 17.99 -4.62
C HIS A 439 -14.60 17.56 -3.43
N ALA A 440 -15.69 16.85 -3.75
CA ALA A 440 -16.62 16.32 -2.75
C ALA A 440 -15.97 15.22 -1.89
N ALA A 441 -15.04 14.46 -2.47
CA ALA A 441 -14.31 13.37 -1.80
C ALA A 441 -13.45 13.86 -0.63
N VAL A 442 -12.87 15.06 -0.71
CA VAL A 442 -12.03 15.62 0.36
C VAL A 442 -12.90 15.99 1.55
N LEU A 443 -12.81 15.21 2.63
CA LEU A 443 -13.54 15.45 3.88
C LEU A 443 -12.68 16.14 4.94
N ILE A 444 -11.37 15.90 4.92
CA ILE A 444 -10.44 16.32 5.95
C ILE A 444 -9.17 16.87 5.28
N TRP A 445 -8.75 18.05 5.74
CA TRP A 445 -7.44 18.61 5.43
C TRP A 445 -6.42 18.12 6.45
N SER A 446 -5.27 17.60 6.00
CA SER A 446 -4.19 17.17 6.90
C SER A 446 -3.00 18.12 6.80
N CYS A 447 -2.44 18.47 7.95
CA CYS A 447 -1.30 19.37 8.02
C CYS A 447 0.03 18.73 7.58
N GLY A 448 0.06 17.42 7.39
CA GLY A 448 1.27 16.65 7.04
C GLY A 448 1.44 15.43 7.92
N ASN A 449 2.64 14.88 7.91
CA ASN A 449 3.03 13.64 8.57
C ASN A 449 4.26 13.84 9.45
N GLU A 450 4.38 13.07 10.50
CA GLU A 450 5.55 12.79 11.36
C GLU A 450 6.51 13.96 11.59
N SER A 451 5.96 15.17 11.69
CA SER A 451 6.68 16.37 12.10
C SER A 451 6.35 16.73 13.53
N TYR A 452 7.34 17.12 14.34
CA TYR A 452 7.10 17.44 15.73
C TYR A 452 6.26 18.71 15.86
N ALA A 453 5.09 18.61 16.50
CA ALA A 453 4.11 19.70 16.57
C ALA A 453 4.66 20.99 17.18
N GLY A 454 4.34 22.13 16.54
CA GLY A 454 4.75 23.46 16.94
C GLY A 454 3.83 24.55 16.39
N GLU A 455 4.22 25.81 16.57
CA GLU A 455 3.45 27.01 16.16
C GLU A 455 3.22 27.07 14.64
N ASP A 456 4.15 26.54 13.84
CA ASP A 456 4.06 26.63 12.39
C ASP A 456 2.98 25.69 11.83
N ILE A 457 2.87 24.46 12.37
CA ILE A 457 1.79 23.54 12.03
C ILE A 457 0.45 24.05 12.59
N LEU A 458 0.44 24.67 13.79
CA LEU A 458 -0.76 25.33 14.31
C LEU A 458 -1.23 26.46 13.38
N ALA A 459 -0.32 27.18 12.75
CA ALA A 459 -0.68 28.21 11.78
C ALA A 459 -1.33 27.63 10.51
N MET A 460 -0.91 26.42 10.07
CA MET A 460 -1.59 25.71 8.98
C MET A 460 -3.04 25.35 9.35
N THR A 461 -3.27 24.83 10.54
CA THR A 461 -4.63 24.53 11.04
C THR A 461 -5.50 25.77 11.09
N GLN A 462 -4.95 26.89 11.60
CA GLN A 462 -5.66 28.17 11.64
C GLN A 462 -6.01 28.67 10.23
N PHE A 463 -5.12 28.46 9.28
CA PHE A 463 -5.38 28.77 7.87
C PHE A 463 -6.53 27.93 7.32
N PHE A 464 -6.51 26.61 7.52
CA PHE A 464 -7.57 25.71 7.04
C PHE A 464 -8.93 26.08 7.63
N HIS A 465 -9.05 26.24 8.95
CA HIS A 465 -10.30 26.62 9.60
C HIS A 465 -10.83 27.99 9.17
N ALA A 466 -9.93 28.97 8.95
CA ALA A 466 -10.32 30.29 8.49
C ALA A 466 -10.80 30.30 7.04
N LYS A 467 -10.20 29.48 6.19
CA LYS A 467 -10.50 29.46 4.76
C LYS A 467 -11.65 28.52 4.46
N ASP A 468 -11.68 27.32 5.06
CA ASP A 468 -12.68 26.29 4.82
C ASP A 468 -13.24 25.67 6.12
N PRO A 469 -14.22 26.34 6.75
CA PRO A 469 -14.85 25.80 7.96
C PRO A 469 -15.78 24.59 7.70
N SER A 470 -15.95 24.16 6.46
CA SER A 470 -16.81 23.03 6.07
C SER A 470 -16.09 21.67 6.14
N ARG A 471 -14.79 21.65 6.36
CA ARG A 471 -13.97 20.45 6.51
C ARG A 471 -13.22 20.47 7.83
N LEU A 472 -12.89 19.28 8.33
CA LEU A 472 -12.10 19.11 9.55
C LEU A 472 -10.61 19.13 9.24
N VAL A 473 -9.79 19.35 10.28
CA VAL A 473 -8.34 19.35 10.18
C VAL A 473 -7.75 18.21 10.99
N HIS A 474 -6.86 17.48 10.36
CA HIS A 474 -6.15 16.32 10.89
C HIS A 474 -4.68 16.63 11.12
N TYR A 475 -4.12 16.08 12.21
CA TYR A 475 -2.69 15.96 12.44
C TYR A 475 -2.41 14.98 13.58
N GLU A 476 -1.56 13.97 13.36
CA GLU A 476 -1.24 12.93 14.36
C GLU A 476 -0.07 13.31 15.28
N GLY A 477 0.90 14.11 14.80
CA GLY A 477 2.14 14.44 15.53
C GLY A 477 1.93 15.15 16.88
N VAL A 478 0.69 15.55 17.20
CA VAL A 478 0.32 16.05 18.53
C VAL A 478 0.51 15.03 19.66
N VAL A 479 0.64 13.73 19.33
CA VAL A 479 0.93 12.68 20.35
C VAL A 479 2.28 12.90 21.00
N HIS A 480 3.23 13.47 20.30
CA HIS A 480 4.57 13.77 20.78
C HIS A 480 4.66 15.12 21.50
N ASN A 481 3.71 16.04 21.25
CA ASN A 481 3.67 17.36 21.86
C ASN A 481 2.24 17.82 22.17
N ARG A 482 1.68 17.34 23.26
CA ARG A 482 0.28 17.59 23.66
C ARG A 482 -0.05 19.05 23.98
N ALA A 483 0.96 19.92 24.11
CA ALA A 483 0.75 21.36 24.24
C ALA A 483 0.06 21.95 23.00
N PHE A 484 0.20 21.30 21.85
CA PHE A 484 -0.38 21.67 20.57
C PHE A 484 -1.60 20.84 20.17
N ALA A 485 -2.32 20.21 21.12
CA ALA A 485 -3.49 19.40 20.82
C ALA A 485 -4.62 20.13 20.05
N ALA A 486 -4.56 21.45 19.96
CA ALA A 486 -5.49 22.29 19.17
C ALA A 486 -5.23 22.20 17.65
N ILE A 487 -4.12 21.61 17.20
CA ILE A 487 -3.81 21.46 15.77
C ILE A 487 -4.84 20.57 15.07
N THR A 488 -5.38 19.57 15.72
CA THR A 488 -6.26 18.58 15.09
C THR A 488 -7.65 18.55 15.71
N ASP A 489 -8.68 18.27 14.91
CA ASP A 489 -10.07 18.17 15.35
C ASP A 489 -10.42 16.76 15.91
N MET A 490 -9.55 15.78 15.72
CA MET A 490 -9.73 14.40 16.17
C MET A 490 -8.50 13.88 16.92
N GLU A 491 -8.63 12.83 17.68
CA GLU A 491 -7.49 12.04 18.12
C GLU A 491 -7.08 11.13 16.97
N SER A 492 -5.86 11.27 16.53
CA SER A 492 -5.27 10.43 15.50
C SER A 492 -3.98 9.83 16.02
N ARG A 493 -3.76 8.56 15.77
CA ARG A 493 -2.54 7.85 16.13
C ARG A 493 -2.11 6.92 15.00
N MET A 494 -0.84 6.57 15.04
CA MET A 494 -0.25 5.52 14.21
C MET A 494 -0.09 4.26 15.03
N TYR A 495 -0.48 3.12 14.49
CA TYR A 495 -0.26 1.77 15.04
C TYR A 495 -0.67 1.60 16.50
N ALA A 496 -1.62 2.42 16.98
CA ALA A 496 -2.17 2.23 18.32
C ALA A 496 -2.86 0.88 18.41
N LYS A 497 -2.58 0.18 19.49
CA LYS A 497 -3.06 -1.18 19.70
C LYS A 497 -4.52 -1.17 20.12
N PRO A 498 -5.30 -2.22 19.83
CA PRO A 498 -6.72 -2.24 20.15
C PRO A 498 -7.04 -1.88 21.61
N TRP A 499 -6.22 -2.32 22.55
CA TRP A 499 -6.41 -2.00 23.98
C TRP A 499 -6.10 -0.54 24.33
N GLU A 500 -5.14 0.10 23.66
CA GLU A 500 -4.84 1.53 23.85
C GLU A 500 -5.96 2.42 23.31
N ILE A 501 -6.58 2.01 22.20
CA ILE A 501 -7.77 2.69 21.64
C ILE A 501 -8.94 2.55 22.62
N ARG A 502 -9.18 1.35 23.15
CA ARG A 502 -10.23 1.10 24.15
C ARG A 502 -10.04 1.97 25.39
N GLU A 503 -8.83 2.06 25.92
CA GLU A 503 -8.51 2.92 27.06
C GLU A 503 -8.86 4.38 26.80
N TYR A 504 -8.50 4.90 25.61
CA TYR A 504 -8.87 6.26 25.22
C TYR A 504 -10.38 6.44 25.18
N LEU A 505 -11.11 5.56 24.53
CA LEU A 505 -12.57 5.65 24.33
C LEU A 505 -13.34 5.53 25.67
N GLU A 506 -12.89 4.66 26.57
CA GLU A 506 -13.47 4.52 27.91
C GLU A 506 -13.26 5.75 28.80
N SER A 507 -12.27 6.59 28.50
CA SER A 507 -12.07 7.88 29.15
C SER A 507 -13.17 8.91 28.79
N LYS A 508 -14.06 8.60 27.84
CA LYS A 508 -15.12 9.47 27.30
C LYS A 508 -14.58 10.78 26.75
N PRO A 509 -13.71 10.70 25.75
CA PRO A 509 -13.05 11.86 25.20
C PRO A 509 -14.03 12.76 24.42
N GLY A 510 -13.65 14.04 24.27
CA GLY A 510 -14.40 14.99 23.47
C GLY A 510 -14.17 14.89 21.95
N LYS A 511 -13.10 14.21 21.53
CA LYS A 511 -12.74 14.05 20.11
C LYS A 511 -12.95 12.60 19.66
N PRO A 512 -13.38 12.36 18.41
CA PRO A 512 -13.39 11.02 17.82
C PRO A 512 -11.96 10.50 17.64
N PHE A 513 -11.83 9.19 17.48
CA PHE A 513 -10.56 8.51 17.26
C PHE A 513 -10.51 7.93 15.84
N ILE A 514 -9.41 8.15 15.15
CA ILE A 514 -9.03 7.45 13.92
C ILE A 514 -7.58 6.94 14.02
N LEU A 515 -7.26 5.94 13.24
CA LEU A 515 -5.89 5.54 12.96
C LEU A 515 -5.49 6.06 11.58
N CYS A 516 -4.66 7.11 11.53
CA CYS A 516 -4.16 7.57 10.23
C CYS A 516 -3.25 6.52 9.58
N GLU A 517 -2.63 5.67 10.41
CA GLU A 517 -1.91 4.47 9.97
C GLU A 517 -2.15 3.32 10.92
N TYR A 518 -2.40 2.14 10.39
CA TYR A 518 -2.49 0.90 11.15
C TYR A 518 -2.28 -0.32 10.24
N MET A 519 -2.13 -1.49 10.84
CA MET A 519 -1.99 -2.75 10.12
C MET A 519 -0.86 -2.67 9.09
N HIS A 520 0.39 -2.50 9.59
CA HIS A 520 1.58 -2.39 8.74
C HIS A 520 1.80 -3.69 7.94
N ASP A 521 1.48 -3.65 6.63
CA ASP A 521 1.44 -4.85 5.76
C ASP A 521 2.80 -5.20 5.16
N MET A 522 3.85 -5.21 5.98
CA MET A 522 5.18 -5.59 5.54
C MET A 522 5.27 -7.10 5.32
N GLY A 523 5.54 -7.49 4.07
CA GLY A 523 5.62 -8.90 3.69
C GLY A 523 4.29 -9.64 3.86
N ASN A 524 4.28 -10.75 4.61
CA ASN A 524 3.09 -11.54 4.92
C ASN A 524 2.52 -11.11 6.29
N SER A 525 1.47 -10.29 6.27
CA SER A 525 0.94 -9.55 7.42
C SER A 525 -0.59 -9.48 7.44
N LEU A 526 -1.15 -8.43 8.10
CA LEU A 526 -2.56 -8.16 8.33
C LEU A 526 -3.28 -9.17 9.24
N GLY A 527 -2.55 -9.90 10.09
CA GLY A 527 -3.16 -10.70 11.18
C GLY A 527 -3.76 -9.80 12.26
N GLY A 528 -4.94 -10.15 12.78
CA GLY A 528 -5.59 -9.44 13.88
C GLY A 528 -6.50 -8.26 13.49
N MET A 529 -6.82 -8.06 12.22
CA MET A 529 -7.72 -6.98 11.75
C MET A 529 -9.11 -7.03 12.43
N GLU A 530 -9.54 -8.21 12.84
CA GLU A 530 -10.79 -8.44 13.58
C GLU A 530 -10.94 -7.52 14.80
N SER A 531 -9.88 -7.38 15.58
CA SER A 531 -9.89 -6.62 16.83
C SER A 531 -10.18 -5.14 16.60
N TYR A 532 -9.64 -4.55 15.55
CA TYR A 532 -9.91 -3.16 15.18
C TYR A 532 -11.32 -2.95 14.67
N VAL A 533 -11.80 -3.81 13.77
CA VAL A 533 -13.12 -3.66 13.17
C VAL A 533 -14.21 -3.85 14.22
N LYS A 534 -14.10 -4.85 15.09
CA LYS A 534 -15.05 -5.04 16.20
C LYS A 534 -15.07 -3.87 17.18
N LEU A 535 -13.90 -3.28 17.43
CA LEU A 535 -13.82 -2.10 18.29
C LEU A 535 -14.57 -0.90 17.67
N ALA A 536 -14.51 -0.72 16.36
CA ALA A 536 -15.25 0.31 15.65
C ALA A 536 -16.78 0.06 15.65
N GLU A 537 -17.20 -1.19 15.74
CA GLU A 537 -18.62 -1.57 15.92
C GLU A 537 -19.10 -1.34 17.36
N GLU A 538 -18.23 -1.53 18.35
CA GLU A 538 -18.53 -1.35 19.76
C GLU A 538 -18.60 0.13 20.20
N TYR A 539 -17.66 0.95 19.68
CA TYR A 539 -17.50 2.35 20.08
C TYR A 539 -17.77 3.30 18.92
N PRO A 540 -18.87 4.06 18.92
CA PRO A 540 -19.19 5.01 17.83
C PRO A 540 -18.13 6.08 17.57
N GLN A 541 -17.34 6.47 18.57
CA GLN A 541 -16.28 7.47 18.46
C GLN A 541 -14.99 6.92 17.83
N TYR A 542 -14.82 5.61 17.72
CA TYR A 542 -13.74 5.04 16.91
C TYR A 542 -14.23 4.88 15.48
N GLN A 543 -13.69 5.67 14.57
CA GLN A 543 -14.20 5.80 13.20
C GLN A 543 -13.30 5.18 12.15
N GLY A 544 -12.61 4.09 12.52
CA GLY A 544 -11.79 3.31 11.60
C GLY A 544 -10.38 3.85 11.42
N GLY A 545 -9.76 3.55 10.27
CA GLY A 545 -8.39 3.93 10.00
C GLY A 545 -7.96 3.62 8.57
N PHE A 546 -6.65 3.85 8.32
CA PHE A 546 -6.03 3.72 7.01
C PHE A 546 -4.87 2.72 7.10
N ILE A 547 -4.99 1.59 6.41
CA ILE A 547 -3.93 0.55 6.36
C ILE A 547 -2.65 1.17 5.79
N TRP A 548 -1.52 0.86 6.35
CA TRP A 548 -0.22 1.17 5.79
C TRP A 548 0.35 -0.04 5.06
N ASP A 549 0.53 0.00 3.71
CA ASP A 549 -0.04 1.01 2.80
C ASP A 549 -0.69 0.32 1.59
N TYR A 550 -0.87 1.02 0.48
CA TYR A 550 -1.56 0.50 -0.71
C TYR A 550 -0.67 -0.45 -1.52
N MET A 551 0.58 -0.07 -1.83
CA MET A 551 1.42 -0.79 -2.78
C MET A 551 2.88 -0.86 -2.35
N ASP A 552 3.48 -2.04 -2.41
CA ASP A 552 4.92 -2.21 -2.19
C ASP A 552 5.72 -1.26 -3.09
N GLN A 553 6.60 -0.47 -2.49
CA GLN A 553 7.52 0.37 -3.24
C GLN A 553 8.80 -0.42 -3.57
N ALA A 554 8.84 -0.97 -4.78
CA ALA A 554 10.01 -1.67 -5.33
C ALA A 554 10.21 -1.30 -6.79
N ILE A 555 11.44 -1.32 -7.25
CA ILE A 555 11.82 -0.88 -8.62
C ILE A 555 12.36 -2.07 -9.40
N TRP A 556 11.90 -2.24 -10.64
CA TRP A 556 12.48 -3.22 -11.55
C TRP A 556 13.91 -2.85 -11.90
N HIS A 557 14.84 -3.75 -11.61
CA HIS A 557 16.24 -3.61 -12.01
C HIS A 557 16.83 -4.94 -12.49
N THR A 558 18.05 -4.88 -12.97
CA THR A 558 18.82 -6.08 -13.33
C THR A 558 19.84 -6.37 -12.23
N ASP A 559 19.72 -7.53 -11.60
CA ASP A 559 20.65 -7.96 -10.56
C ASP A 559 22.05 -8.30 -11.10
N VAL A 560 22.98 -8.60 -10.21
CA VAL A 560 24.36 -8.94 -10.56
C VAL A 560 24.49 -10.21 -11.41
N MET A 561 23.46 -11.05 -11.45
CA MET A 561 23.38 -12.26 -12.27
C MET A 561 22.71 -12.02 -13.63
N GLY A 562 22.29 -10.79 -13.92
CA GLY A 562 21.61 -10.42 -15.17
C GLY A 562 20.12 -10.77 -15.18
N ARG A 563 19.48 -11.01 -14.03
CA ARG A 563 18.05 -11.31 -13.92
C ARG A 563 17.25 -10.03 -13.63
N LYS A 564 16.09 -9.89 -14.27
CA LYS A 564 15.14 -8.80 -13.95
C LYS A 564 14.44 -9.14 -12.62
N VAL A 565 14.61 -8.29 -11.63
CA VAL A 565 14.07 -8.48 -10.27
C VAL A 565 13.46 -7.17 -9.75
N LEU A 566 12.51 -7.28 -8.84
CA LEU A 566 12.06 -6.14 -8.01
C LEU A 566 13.09 -5.93 -6.91
N GLY A 567 13.72 -4.76 -6.91
CA GLY A 567 14.67 -4.35 -5.89
C GLY A 567 14.09 -3.39 -4.89
N TYR A 568 14.57 -3.49 -3.67
CA TYR A 568 14.26 -2.62 -2.55
C TYR A 568 15.53 -1.88 -2.08
N GLY A 569 15.43 -1.10 -1.01
CA GLY A 569 16.57 -0.34 -0.49
C GLY A 569 17.82 -1.20 -0.24
N GLY A 570 18.98 -0.74 -0.70
CA GLY A 570 20.27 -1.43 -0.62
C GLY A 570 20.69 -2.18 -1.88
N ASP A 571 19.74 -2.55 -2.74
CA ASP A 571 20.00 -3.30 -3.97
C ASP A 571 20.71 -2.45 -5.04
N PHE A 572 20.54 -1.15 -4.98
CA PHE A 572 21.09 -0.19 -5.94
C PHE A 572 22.50 0.28 -5.57
N GLY A 573 23.07 -0.27 -4.50
CA GLY A 573 24.42 0.07 -4.03
C GLY A 573 24.47 1.34 -3.16
N GLU A 574 23.31 1.94 -2.86
CA GLU A 574 23.20 3.11 -1.99
C GLU A 574 23.48 2.74 -0.52
N ARG A 575 23.92 3.71 0.22
CA ARG A 575 24.04 3.81 1.68
C ARG A 575 23.92 5.29 2.02
N THR A 576 23.04 5.75 2.90
CA THR A 576 22.17 5.08 3.85
C THR A 576 20.97 4.38 3.18
N THR A 577 20.35 3.41 3.84
CA THR A 577 19.14 2.73 3.37
C THR A 577 18.42 2.04 4.53
N ASP A 578 17.10 1.90 4.43
CA ASP A 578 16.24 1.14 5.35
C ASP A 578 15.72 -0.19 4.73
N TYR A 579 16.43 -0.69 3.72
CA TYR A 579 16.23 -2.01 3.10
C TYR A 579 14.79 -2.24 2.60
N ASN A 580 14.20 -3.40 2.93
CA ASN A 580 12.86 -3.81 2.48
C ASN A 580 11.71 -3.15 3.25
N PHE A 581 11.98 -2.13 4.07
CA PHE A 581 10.94 -1.42 4.81
C PHE A 581 9.96 -0.66 3.89
N SER A 582 10.29 -0.52 2.60
CA SER A 582 9.42 0.00 1.54
C SER A 582 8.37 -1.01 1.03
N GLY A 583 8.40 -2.26 1.50
CA GLY A 583 7.53 -3.35 1.04
C GLY A 583 6.36 -3.64 1.97
N ASN A 584 5.45 -2.69 2.13
CA ASN A 584 4.36 -2.72 3.10
C ASN A 584 2.96 -2.51 2.49
N GLY A 585 2.82 -2.69 1.16
CA GLY A 585 1.56 -2.57 0.47
C GLY A 585 0.63 -3.77 0.64
N ILE A 586 -0.70 -3.53 0.58
CA ILE A 586 -1.72 -4.60 0.45
C ILE A 586 -1.76 -5.21 -0.97
N VAL A 587 -1.08 -4.59 -1.91
CA VAL A 587 -0.76 -5.14 -3.22
C VAL A 587 0.75 -5.15 -3.45
N TYR A 588 1.23 -6.11 -4.25
CA TYR A 588 2.62 -6.14 -4.69
C TYR A 588 2.94 -4.94 -5.58
N ALA A 589 4.24 -4.66 -5.78
CA ALA A 589 4.70 -3.52 -6.58
C ALA A 589 4.17 -3.51 -8.04
N ASP A 590 3.81 -4.67 -8.59
CA ASP A 590 3.22 -4.81 -9.91
C ASP A 590 1.68 -4.67 -9.94
N GLY A 591 1.07 -4.39 -8.79
CA GLY A 591 -0.37 -4.19 -8.62
C GLY A 591 -1.19 -5.45 -8.38
N ALA A 592 -0.57 -6.63 -8.31
CA ALA A 592 -1.27 -7.85 -7.92
C ALA A 592 -1.65 -7.82 -6.42
N GLU A 593 -2.87 -8.25 -6.10
CA GLU A 593 -3.33 -8.32 -4.71
C GLU A 593 -2.50 -9.33 -3.91
N LYS A 594 -2.04 -8.95 -2.70
CA LYS A 594 -1.46 -9.91 -1.75
C LYS A 594 -2.54 -10.83 -1.18
N PRO A 595 -2.19 -12.05 -0.71
CA PRO A 595 -3.15 -12.97 -0.10
C PRO A 595 -3.98 -12.37 1.04
N ALA A 596 -3.43 -11.42 1.77
CA ALA A 596 -4.10 -10.68 2.85
C ALA A 596 -5.33 -9.91 2.39
N MET A 597 -5.42 -9.53 1.11
CA MET A 597 -6.50 -8.71 0.57
C MET A 597 -7.89 -9.34 0.75
N GLN A 598 -7.99 -10.67 0.77
CA GLN A 598 -9.28 -11.34 1.04
C GLN A 598 -9.83 -11.01 2.44
N ASP A 599 -8.95 -10.85 3.43
CA ASP A 599 -9.34 -10.45 4.79
C ASP A 599 -9.68 -8.96 4.85
N VAL A 600 -8.97 -8.09 4.13
CA VAL A 600 -9.35 -6.67 3.96
C VAL A 600 -10.76 -6.55 3.39
N ARG A 601 -11.04 -7.27 2.29
CA ARG A 601 -12.38 -7.30 1.67
C ARG A 601 -13.47 -7.76 2.62
N TYR A 602 -13.20 -8.79 3.42
CA TYR A 602 -14.13 -9.33 4.39
C TYR A 602 -14.38 -8.35 5.54
N TRP A 603 -13.32 -7.85 6.18
CA TRP A 603 -13.48 -7.00 7.36
C TRP A 603 -14.03 -5.62 7.02
N TYR A 604 -13.81 -5.11 5.82
CA TYR A 604 -14.39 -3.86 5.32
C TYR A 604 -15.81 -4.03 4.74
N ALA A 605 -16.29 -5.25 4.59
CA ALA A 605 -17.69 -5.51 4.25
C ALA A 605 -18.63 -5.19 5.43
N SER A 606 -19.92 -5.00 5.11
CA SER A 606 -20.92 -4.77 6.14
C SER A 606 -21.03 -5.97 7.10
N PRO A 607 -21.45 -5.75 8.37
CA PRO A 607 -21.70 -6.87 9.29
C PRO A 607 -22.69 -7.90 8.73
N ALA A 608 -23.67 -7.48 7.92
CA ALA A 608 -24.65 -8.37 7.29
C ALA A 608 -23.99 -9.24 6.21
N ASP A 609 -23.13 -8.67 5.37
CA ASP A 609 -22.43 -9.41 4.33
C ASP A 609 -21.44 -10.41 4.93
N ARG A 610 -20.71 -10.04 5.97
CA ARG A 610 -19.83 -10.95 6.72
C ARG A 610 -20.60 -12.13 7.32
N ALA A 611 -21.71 -11.85 7.98
CA ALA A 611 -22.56 -12.91 8.54
C ALA A 611 -23.13 -13.83 7.45
N ALA A 612 -23.46 -13.30 6.28
CA ALA A 612 -23.92 -14.10 5.14
C ALA A 612 -22.78 -15.00 4.61
N GLN A 613 -21.57 -14.49 4.46
CA GLN A 613 -20.40 -15.27 4.05
C GLN A 613 -20.10 -16.38 5.07
N ASP A 614 -20.10 -16.07 6.38
CA ASP A 614 -19.87 -17.04 7.45
C ASP A 614 -20.90 -18.18 7.41
N ALA A 615 -22.18 -17.85 7.18
CA ALA A 615 -23.24 -18.87 7.07
C ALA A 615 -23.04 -19.78 5.85
N VAL A 616 -22.64 -19.23 4.71
CA VAL A 616 -22.32 -19.99 3.49
C VAL A 616 -21.12 -20.90 3.74
N ASN A 617 -20.05 -20.38 4.32
CA ASN A 617 -18.84 -21.15 4.66
C ASN A 617 -19.16 -22.31 5.61
N ALA A 618 -19.92 -22.07 6.67
CA ALA A 618 -20.31 -23.09 7.63
C ALA A 618 -21.16 -24.21 6.98
N ALA A 619 -22.10 -23.85 6.12
CA ALA A 619 -22.92 -24.82 5.41
C ALA A 619 -22.10 -25.67 4.43
N ALA A 620 -21.21 -25.07 3.70
CA ALA A 620 -20.32 -25.74 2.75
C ALA A 620 -19.33 -26.69 3.46
N ALA A 621 -18.74 -26.25 4.58
CA ALA A 621 -17.87 -27.06 5.42
C ALA A 621 -18.59 -28.30 5.97
N ALA A 622 -19.80 -28.11 6.53
CA ALA A 622 -20.60 -29.21 7.04
C ALA A 622 -21.00 -30.20 5.93
N GLN A 623 -21.23 -29.72 4.70
CA GLN A 623 -21.51 -30.61 3.57
C GLN A 623 -20.25 -31.39 3.16
N ALA A 624 -19.08 -30.76 3.14
CA ALA A 624 -17.82 -31.44 2.85
C ALA A 624 -17.53 -32.56 3.89
N ASP A 625 -17.70 -32.24 5.18
CA ASP A 625 -17.52 -33.21 6.27
C ASP A 625 -18.42 -34.45 6.09
N ARG A 626 -19.71 -34.28 5.76
CA ARG A 626 -20.63 -35.39 5.46
C ARG A 626 -20.16 -36.20 4.26
N THR A 627 -19.81 -35.53 3.17
CA THR A 627 -19.38 -36.19 1.92
C THR A 627 -18.10 -37.01 2.14
N LEU A 628 -17.14 -36.51 2.87
CA LEU A 628 -15.90 -37.23 3.20
C LEU A 628 -16.15 -38.41 4.13
N ALA A 629 -17.03 -38.26 5.12
CA ALA A 629 -17.42 -39.37 6.01
C ALA A 629 -18.13 -40.53 5.26
N GLU A 630 -19.07 -40.19 4.37
CA GLU A 630 -19.77 -41.16 3.52
C GLU A 630 -18.79 -41.86 2.57
N ALA A 631 -17.91 -41.10 1.92
CA ALA A 631 -16.88 -41.65 1.05
C ALA A 631 -15.95 -42.60 1.81
N TRP A 632 -15.54 -42.23 3.02
CA TRP A 632 -14.74 -43.12 3.87
C TRP A 632 -15.46 -44.42 4.24
N GLN A 633 -16.71 -44.37 4.70
CA GLN A 633 -17.52 -45.55 5.07
C GLN A 633 -17.74 -46.46 3.89
N SER A 634 -17.77 -45.99 2.66
CA SER A 634 -17.97 -46.78 1.45
C SER A 634 -16.74 -47.54 0.96
N ARG A 635 -15.54 -47.26 1.53
CA ARG A 635 -14.27 -47.89 1.08
C ARG A 635 -14.23 -49.38 1.48
N ARG A 636 -13.76 -50.17 0.52
CA ARG A 636 -13.58 -51.62 0.75
C ARG A 636 -12.23 -51.87 1.41
N ALA A 637 -12.21 -52.81 2.34
CA ALA A 637 -11.00 -53.34 2.92
C ALA A 637 -10.39 -54.44 2.05
N TYR A 638 -9.06 -54.43 1.95
CA TYR A 638 -8.25 -55.44 1.29
C TYR A 638 -7.18 -55.90 2.26
N PRO A 639 -6.98 -57.21 2.45
CA PRO A 639 -6.00 -57.72 3.39
C PRO A 639 -4.61 -57.20 3.10
N LEU A 640 -3.92 -56.70 4.13
CA LEU A 640 -2.54 -56.25 4.05
C LEU A 640 -1.59 -57.45 4.06
N VAL A 641 -0.50 -57.36 3.27
CA VAL A 641 0.60 -58.32 3.30
C VAL A 641 1.76 -57.68 4.08
N VAL A 642 2.13 -58.29 5.17
CA VAL A 642 3.19 -57.77 6.06
C VAL A 642 4.44 -58.65 5.90
N THR A 643 5.58 -57.99 5.71
CA THR A 643 6.92 -58.65 5.62
C THR A 643 7.84 -58.01 6.63
N GLN A 644 8.32 -58.75 7.59
CA GLN A 644 9.26 -58.29 8.60
C GLN A 644 10.67 -58.72 8.24
N GLY A 645 11.57 -57.77 8.14
CA GLY A 645 13.03 -57.96 8.03
C GLY A 645 13.74 -57.60 9.34
N ASP A 646 15.07 -57.56 9.31
CA ASP A 646 15.89 -57.24 10.49
C ASP A 646 15.78 -55.78 10.95
N GLY A 647 15.70 -54.84 9.99
CA GLY A 647 15.63 -53.39 10.27
C GLY A 647 14.48 -52.72 9.59
N ASN A 648 13.61 -53.43 8.86
CA ASN A 648 12.52 -52.86 8.11
C ASN A 648 11.25 -53.68 8.24
N LEU A 649 10.11 -52.99 8.17
CA LEU A 649 8.78 -53.59 8.09
C LEU A 649 8.13 -53.16 6.78
N GLY A 650 7.94 -54.09 5.84
CA GLY A 650 7.22 -53.87 4.59
C GLY A 650 5.71 -54.14 4.77
N VAL A 651 4.88 -53.26 4.24
CA VAL A 651 3.44 -53.41 4.18
C VAL A 651 2.98 -53.15 2.75
N LYS A 652 2.24 -54.09 2.22
CA LYS A 652 1.67 -53.99 0.88
C LYS A 652 0.16 -54.09 0.93
N GLY A 653 -0.53 -53.12 0.41
CA GLY A 653 -1.96 -53.12 0.14
C GLY A 653 -2.28 -53.38 -1.33
N LYS A 654 -3.49 -53.05 -1.76
CA LYS A 654 -3.94 -53.23 -3.12
C LYS A 654 -3.21 -52.35 -4.13
N ASN A 655 -3.08 -51.04 -3.80
CA ASN A 655 -2.56 -50.04 -4.70
C ASN A 655 -1.26 -49.40 -4.20
N PHE A 656 -0.72 -49.82 -3.07
CA PHE A 656 0.45 -49.26 -2.46
C PHE A 656 1.45 -50.29 -1.90
N GLU A 657 2.67 -49.85 -1.77
CA GLU A 657 3.77 -50.54 -1.05
C GLU A 657 4.44 -49.52 -0.13
N MET A 658 4.62 -49.89 1.13
CA MET A 658 5.24 -49.07 2.16
C MET A 658 6.37 -49.82 2.86
N LEU A 659 7.44 -49.10 3.18
CA LEU A 659 8.56 -49.63 3.92
C LEU A 659 8.87 -48.75 5.13
N PHE A 660 8.55 -49.23 6.33
CA PHE A 660 9.04 -48.62 7.58
C PHE A 660 10.47 -49.09 7.85
N SER A 661 11.32 -48.13 8.29
CA SER A 661 12.72 -48.37 8.51
C SER A 661 13.20 -47.83 9.84
N ILE A 662 13.91 -48.65 10.61
CA ILE A 662 14.62 -48.22 11.80
C ILE A 662 15.68 -47.16 11.45
N ALA A 663 16.48 -47.42 10.41
CA ALA A 663 17.54 -46.52 9.95
C ALA A 663 16.97 -45.21 9.36
N GLY A 664 15.82 -45.29 8.70
CA GLY A 664 15.10 -44.14 8.16
C GLY A 664 14.33 -43.36 9.21
N ALA A 665 14.09 -43.92 10.41
CA ALA A 665 13.28 -43.38 11.49
C ALA A 665 11.85 -42.97 11.05
N GLY A 666 11.22 -43.82 10.21
CA GLY A 666 9.87 -43.58 9.68
C GLY A 666 9.58 -44.43 8.45
N PRO A 667 8.50 -44.18 7.72
CA PRO A 667 8.26 -44.75 6.40
C PRO A 667 9.31 -44.20 5.41
N ALA A 668 10.29 -45.05 5.05
CA ALA A 668 11.38 -44.68 4.16
C ALA A 668 10.99 -44.74 2.67
N SER A 669 9.86 -45.39 2.36
CA SER A 669 9.29 -45.49 1.02
C SER A 669 7.76 -45.60 1.13
N LEU A 670 7.07 -44.86 0.26
CA LEU A 670 5.63 -44.95 0.02
C LEU A 670 5.42 -44.93 -1.48
N LYS A 671 5.13 -46.07 -2.07
CA LYS A 671 4.75 -46.18 -3.47
C LYS A 671 3.23 -46.29 -3.59
N VAL A 672 2.66 -45.40 -4.38
CA VAL A 672 1.22 -45.44 -4.72
C VAL A 672 1.11 -45.69 -6.23
N ASN A 673 0.41 -46.75 -6.64
CA ASN A 673 0.31 -47.18 -8.05
C ASN A 673 1.70 -47.26 -8.77
N GLY A 674 2.74 -47.68 -8.02
CA GLY A 674 4.10 -47.83 -8.53
C GLY A 674 4.94 -46.55 -8.49
N THR A 675 4.38 -45.39 -8.19
CA THR A 675 5.11 -44.12 -8.07
C THR A 675 5.59 -43.88 -6.63
N GLU A 676 6.90 -43.65 -6.43
CA GLU A 676 7.47 -43.25 -5.14
C GLU A 676 7.10 -41.82 -4.78
N TRP A 677 6.62 -41.62 -3.55
CA TRP A 677 6.18 -40.30 -3.08
C TRP A 677 7.15 -39.66 -2.09
N LEU A 678 7.91 -40.45 -1.34
CA LEU A 678 8.75 -39.91 -0.28
C LEU A 678 10.20 -39.79 -0.72
N TRP A 679 10.77 -38.59 -0.65
CA TRP A 679 12.21 -38.37 -0.76
C TRP A 679 12.96 -38.87 0.47
N ARG A 680 12.39 -38.63 1.65
CA ARG A 680 12.85 -39.11 2.96
C ARG A 680 11.66 -39.39 3.84
N ALA A 681 11.88 -40.12 4.93
CA ALA A 681 10.86 -40.38 5.93
C ALA A 681 10.32 -39.04 6.52
N PRO A 682 8.99 -38.88 6.66
CA PRO A 682 8.40 -37.72 7.33
C PRO A 682 8.98 -37.50 8.73
N ARG A 683 9.00 -36.23 9.15
CA ARG A 683 9.52 -35.80 10.45
C ARG A 683 8.51 -34.90 11.16
N PRO A 684 8.57 -34.79 12.50
CA PRO A 684 7.89 -33.69 13.18
C PRO A 684 8.34 -32.35 12.61
N ALA A 685 7.40 -31.43 12.43
CA ALA A 685 7.64 -30.04 12.03
C ALA A 685 7.53 -29.11 13.22
N PHE A 686 8.49 -28.22 13.38
CA PHE A 686 8.57 -27.25 14.48
C PHE A 686 8.85 -25.84 13.99
N TRP A 687 9.19 -25.67 12.71
CA TRP A 687 9.60 -24.39 12.14
C TRP A 687 8.82 -24.06 10.87
N ARG A 688 8.29 -22.88 10.80
CA ARG A 688 7.93 -22.16 9.58
C ARG A 688 8.91 -21.00 9.36
N ALA A 689 9.11 -20.53 8.14
CA ALA A 689 9.95 -19.38 7.90
C ALA A 689 9.39 -18.14 8.63
N SER A 690 10.29 -17.27 9.07
CA SER A 690 9.89 -16.05 9.78
C SER A 690 9.26 -15.05 8.82
N THR A 691 8.15 -14.42 9.24
CA THR A 691 7.61 -13.25 8.57
C THR A 691 8.38 -11.99 8.99
N ASP A 692 8.19 -10.86 8.28
CA ASP A 692 8.79 -9.59 8.69
C ASP A 692 8.29 -9.15 10.07
N ASN A 693 7.02 -9.41 10.40
CA ASN A 693 6.48 -9.16 11.75
C ASN A 693 7.16 -10.02 12.82
N ASP A 694 7.42 -11.31 12.55
CA ASP A 694 8.18 -12.17 13.46
C ASP A 694 9.58 -11.63 13.72
N ARG A 695 10.27 -11.17 12.67
CA ARG A 695 11.60 -10.55 12.76
C ARG A 695 11.56 -9.27 13.59
N GLY A 696 10.57 -8.42 13.32
CA GLY A 696 10.38 -7.14 14.00
C GLY A 696 10.11 -7.28 15.51
N CYS A 697 9.33 -8.27 15.94
CA CYS A 697 9.08 -8.53 17.36
C CYS A 697 10.15 -9.43 18.02
N GLY A 698 11.17 -9.84 17.28
CA GLY A 698 12.27 -10.67 17.79
C GLY A 698 11.87 -12.12 18.08
N PHE A 699 10.76 -12.60 17.53
CA PHE A 699 10.28 -13.97 17.72
C PHE A 699 11.29 -15.04 17.27
N PRO A 700 12.02 -14.93 16.14
CA PRO A 700 12.99 -15.93 15.75
C PRO A 700 14.10 -16.18 16.77
N LEU A 701 14.48 -15.13 17.54
CA LEU A 701 15.46 -15.28 18.61
C LEU A 701 14.88 -16.05 19.81
N ARG A 702 13.64 -15.78 20.17
CA ARG A 702 12.94 -16.48 21.26
C ARG A 702 12.64 -17.94 20.90
N ALA A 703 12.36 -18.21 19.63
CA ALA A 703 11.98 -19.51 19.10
C ALA A 703 13.15 -20.30 18.47
N ALA A 704 14.40 -19.80 18.52
CA ALA A 704 15.57 -20.37 17.82
C ALA A 704 15.81 -21.86 18.11
N ALA A 705 15.45 -22.34 19.32
CA ALA A 705 15.51 -23.75 19.70
C ALA A 705 14.71 -24.64 18.76
N TRP A 706 13.58 -24.14 18.22
CA TRP A 706 12.73 -24.89 17.31
C TRP A 706 13.26 -24.98 15.90
N MET A 707 13.94 -23.93 15.42
CA MET A 707 14.63 -23.99 14.11
C MET A 707 15.68 -25.11 14.12
N ALA A 708 16.44 -25.22 15.19
CA ALA A 708 17.43 -26.29 15.34
C ALA A 708 16.74 -27.66 15.55
N ALA A 709 15.65 -27.72 16.32
CA ALA A 709 14.86 -28.95 16.50
C ALA A 709 14.30 -29.48 15.17
N ASP A 710 13.83 -28.58 14.33
CA ASP A 710 13.25 -28.93 13.03
C ASP A 710 14.23 -29.68 12.09
N VAL A 711 15.53 -29.49 12.32
CA VAL A 711 16.62 -30.15 11.58
C VAL A 711 17.21 -31.32 12.36
N PHE A 712 17.34 -31.24 13.68
CA PHE A 712 18.16 -32.10 14.51
C PHE A 712 17.39 -32.88 15.60
N VAL A 713 16.14 -33.29 15.32
CA VAL A 713 15.44 -34.24 16.23
C VAL A 713 16.24 -35.56 16.36
N THR A 714 16.28 -36.12 17.56
CA THR A 714 16.87 -37.43 17.77
C THR A 714 15.79 -38.50 17.63
N TYR A 715 16.17 -39.59 16.94
CA TYR A 715 15.32 -40.76 16.86
C TYR A 715 15.55 -41.68 18.06
N ASN A 716 14.49 -41.94 18.84
CA ASN A 716 14.57 -42.71 20.09
C ASN A 716 14.06 -44.14 19.97
N GLY A 717 13.49 -44.52 18.84
CA GLY A 717 13.10 -45.93 18.59
C GLY A 717 11.84 -46.10 17.76
N MET A 718 11.71 -47.31 17.22
CA MET A 718 10.54 -47.81 16.50
C MET A 718 9.85 -48.92 17.31
N LYS A 719 8.54 -48.87 17.42
CA LYS A 719 7.76 -49.91 18.05
C LYS A 719 6.61 -50.33 17.12
N VAL A 720 6.58 -51.60 16.79
CA VAL A 720 5.43 -52.17 16.12
C VAL A 720 4.35 -52.50 17.15
N LEU A 721 3.23 -51.78 17.12
CA LEU A 721 2.13 -51.89 18.06
C LEU A 721 1.13 -52.98 17.61
N GLU A 722 0.94 -53.11 16.28
CA GLU A 722 0.07 -54.08 15.65
C GLU A 722 0.64 -54.47 14.27
N ALA A 723 0.52 -55.74 13.88
CA ALA A 723 0.91 -56.21 12.56
C ALA A 723 -0.02 -57.34 12.15
N GLY A 724 -1.11 -57.03 11.48
CA GLY A 724 -2.14 -57.96 11.01
C GLY A 724 -2.60 -57.64 9.59
N PRO A 725 -3.46 -58.52 9.05
CA PRO A 725 -3.97 -58.32 7.69
C PRO A 725 -4.99 -57.16 7.59
N ASP A 726 -5.56 -56.72 8.68
CA ASP A 726 -6.56 -55.65 8.70
C ASP A 726 -5.96 -54.30 9.10
N CYS A 727 -4.85 -54.33 9.88
CA CYS A 727 -4.20 -53.14 10.40
C CYS A 727 -2.73 -53.42 10.68
N VAL A 728 -1.88 -52.43 10.37
CA VAL A 728 -0.48 -52.36 10.82
C VAL A 728 -0.25 -51.02 11.48
N LYS A 729 0.18 -51.04 12.75
CA LYS A 729 0.41 -49.81 13.54
C LYS A 729 1.84 -49.74 14.02
N VAL A 730 2.53 -48.64 13.67
CA VAL A 730 3.95 -48.44 13.96
C VAL A 730 4.14 -47.07 14.59
N GLN A 731 4.81 -47.02 15.72
CA GLN A 731 5.15 -45.82 16.47
C GLN A 731 6.63 -45.50 16.31
N PHE A 732 6.92 -44.23 16.08
CA PHE A 732 8.28 -43.65 16.10
C PHE A 732 8.34 -42.56 17.15
N GLN A 733 9.38 -42.59 18.01
CA GLN A 733 9.58 -41.61 19.04
C GLN A 733 10.80 -40.74 18.73
N PHE A 734 10.65 -39.43 18.98
CA PHE A 734 11.65 -38.41 18.73
C PHE A 734 11.93 -37.60 20.00
N GLY A 735 13.21 -37.41 20.32
CA GLY A 735 13.66 -36.48 21.32
C GLY A 735 13.98 -35.13 20.70
N ILE A 736 13.87 -34.08 21.49
CA ILE A 736 14.13 -32.70 21.08
C ILE A 736 15.28 -32.14 21.93
N PRO A 737 16.55 -32.40 21.55
CA PRO A 737 17.70 -32.04 22.38
C PRO A 737 17.84 -30.54 22.68
N THR A 738 17.31 -29.70 21.79
CA THR A 738 17.33 -28.24 21.95
C THR A 738 16.31 -27.72 22.95
N VAL A 739 15.33 -28.57 23.32
CA VAL A 739 14.31 -28.29 24.35
C VAL A 739 14.27 -29.52 25.28
N PRO A 740 15.18 -29.63 26.24
CA PRO A 740 15.31 -30.81 27.09
C PRO A 740 14.02 -31.17 27.83
N GLY A 741 13.61 -32.42 27.72
CA GLY A 741 12.39 -32.95 28.32
C GLY A 741 11.19 -32.97 27.34
N ALA A 742 11.19 -32.13 26.33
CA ALA A 742 10.19 -32.20 25.26
C ALA A 742 10.43 -33.40 24.35
N SER A 743 9.36 -33.91 23.73
CA SER A 743 9.43 -35.05 22.81
C SER A 743 8.30 -34.99 21.80
N ALA A 744 8.44 -35.74 20.72
CA ALA A 744 7.35 -35.94 19.78
C ALA A 744 7.23 -37.42 19.40
N GLU A 745 6.02 -37.83 19.03
CA GLU A 745 5.79 -39.15 18.48
C GLU A 745 4.97 -39.09 17.21
N LEU A 746 5.28 -39.95 16.27
CA LEU A 746 4.52 -40.22 15.06
C LEU A 746 4.03 -41.65 15.07
N VAL A 747 2.72 -41.81 15.00
CA VAL A 747 2.09 -43.11 14.90
C VAL A 747 1.48 -43.27 13.51
N TYR A 748 1.93 -44.27 12.79
CA TYR A 748 1.47 -44.63 11.48
C TYR A 748 0.57 -45.84 11.56
N THR A 749 -0.69 -45.69 11.14
CA THR A 749 -1.65 -46.78 11.06
C THR A 749 -1.99 -47.06 9.62
N VAL A 750 -1.45 -48.17 9.07
CA VAL A 750 -1.83 -48.65 7.73
C VAL A 750 -3.13 -49.38 7.84
N GLU A 751 -4.16 -48.89 7.19
CA GLU A 751 -5.53 -49.40 7.23
C GLU A 751 -5.82 -50.26 5.97
N ALA A 752 -6.56 -51.36 6.15
CA ALA A 752 -6.93 -52.27 5.04
C ALA A 752 -7.79 -51.60 3.95
N GLN A 753 -8.33 -50.38 4.22
CA GLN A 753 -9.06 -49.55 3.26
C GLN A 753 -8.16 -48.79 2.28
N ASP A 754 -6.91 -49.21 2.08
CA ASP A 754 -5.90 -48.52 1.30
C ASP A 754 -5.72 -47.06 1.79
N ALA A 755 -5.34 -46.90 3.06
CA ALA A 755 -5.04 -45.63 3.66
C ALA A 755 -3.92 -45.75 4.71
N LEU A 756 -3.21 -44.66 4.92
CA LEU A 756 -2.25 -44.46 5.99
C LEU A 756 -2.74 -43.33 6.89
N ARG A 757 -3.20 -43.64 8.08
CA ARG A 757 -3.46 -42.66 9.12
C ARG A 757 -2.14 -42.27 9.78
N VAL A 758 -1.93 -41.00 9.96
CA VAL A 758 -0.78 -40.39 10.67
C VAL A 758 -1.30 -39.62 11.85
N ASP A 759 -0.87 -40.01 13.04
CA ASP A 759 -1.14 -39.29 14.28
C ASP A 759 0.20 -38.75 14.80
N ALA A 760 0.33 -37.44 14.91
CA ALA A 760 1.48 -36.75 15.44
C ALA A 760 1.12 -36.07 16.76
N VAL A 761 1.98 -36.25 17.77
CA VAL A 761 1.80 -35.61 19.10
C VAL A 761 3.13 -34.99 19.51
N TYR A 762 3.09 -33.76 19.94
CA TYR A 762 4.14 -33.07 20.68
C TYR A 762 3.79 -33.11 22.16
N HIS A 763 4.75 -33.47 22.99
CA HIS A 763 4.63 -33.40 24.43
C HIS A 763 5.42 -32.22 24.96
N GLY A 764 4.69 -31.24 25.46
CA GLY A 764 5.23 -30.00 26.00
C GLY A 764 5.97 -30.18 27.33
N VAL A 765 6.74 -29.21 27.68
CA VAL A 765 7.48 -29.17 28.98
C VAL A 765 7.52 -27.76 29.51
N ALA A 766 7.39 -27.61 30.83
CA ALA A 766 7.46 -26.31 31.46
C ALA A 766 8.76 -25.56 31.15
N GLY A 767 8.64 -24.29 30.77
CA GLY A 767 9.76 -23.43 30.33
C GLY A 767 10.17 -23.61 28.88
N ALA A 768 9.46 -24.42 28.08
CA ALA A 768 9.69 -24.49 26.65
C ALA A 768 9.29 -23.16 25.98
N PRO A 769 10.10 -22.67 25.03
CA PRO A 769 9.72 -21.46 24.27
C PRO A 769 8.48 -21.70 23.42
N GLU A 770 7.81 -20.60 23.05
CA GLU A 770 6.68 -20.61 22.12
C GLU A 770 7.05 -21.29 20.79
N LEU A 771 6.13 -22.09 20.26
CA LEU A 771 6.28 -22.81 18.97
C LEU A 771 5.87 -21.94 17.79
N PRO A 772 6.63 -21.93 16.69
CA PRO A 772 6.15 -21.40 15.40
C PRO A 772 5.01 -22.23 14.80
N CYS A 773 5.13 -23.54 14.88
CA CYS A 773 4.13 -24.50 14.43
C CYS A 773 4.40 -25.90 15.00
N PHE A 774 3.39 -26.79 14.90
CA PHE A 774 3.58 -28.22 15.13
C PHE A 774 2.77 -29.07 14.16
N GLY A 775 3.41 -30.13 13.64
CA GLY A 775 2.79 -31.16 12.83
C GLY A 775 3.78 -32.09 12.18
N VAL A 776 3.56 -32.45 10.92
CA VAL A 776 4.38 -33.39 10.15
C VAL A 776 4.85 -32.72 8.86
N LYS A 777 6.12 -32.85 8.53
CA LYS A 777 6.69 -32.44 7.25
C LYS A 777 7.28 -33.61 6.47
N PHE A 778 7.19 -33.53 5.14
CA PHE A 778 7.86 -34.45 4.23
C PHE A 778 8.16 -33.76 2.89
N GLU A 779 9.15 -34.26 2.19
CA GLU A 779 9.48 -33.84 0.82
C GLU A 779 9.05 -34.94 -0.16
N THR A 780 8.44 -34.53 -1.28
CA THR A 780 7.99 -35.47 -2.32
C THR A 780 9.16 -35.92 -3.20
N PHE A 781 9.07 -37.12 -3.76
CA PHE A 781 10.02 -37.64 -4.75
C PHE A 781 9.66 -37.15 -6.16
N GLY A 782 9.81 -35.88 -6.41
CA GLY A 782 9.39 -35.19 -7.63
C GLY A 782 8.47 -34.03 -7.30
N PRO A 783 8.42 -33.01 -8.14
CA PRO A 783 7.67 -31.80 -7.85
C PRO A 783 6.15 -32.08 -7.93
N VAL A 784 5.40 -31.53 -6.98
CA VAL A 784 3.96 -31.31 -7.11
C VAL A 784 3.76 -30.13 -8.03
N THR A 785 2.97 -30.30 -9.06
CA THR A 785 2.72 -29.26 -10.06
C THR A 785 1.32 -28.69 -9.98
N ARG A 786 0.46 -29.30 -9.17
CA ARG A 786 -0.87 -28.80 -8.85
C ARG A 786 -1.31 -29.32 -7.49
N THR A 787 -1.81 -28.41 -6.68
CA THR A 787 -2.50 -28.71 -5.42
C THR A 787 -3.98 -28.40 -5.56
N VAL A 788 -4.85 -29.31 -5.13
CA VAL A 788 -6.30 -29.11 -5.09
C VAL A 788 -6.78 -29.38 -3.68
N TRP A 789 -7.47 -28.42 -3.04
CA TRP A 789 -7.94 -28.64 -1.68
C TRP A 789 -9.41 -28.26 -1.48
N THR A 790 -10.03 -28.89 -0.50
CA THR A 790 -11.34 -28.54 0.03
C THR A 790 -11.12 -27.87 1.39
N GLY A 791 -11.34 -26.59 1.45
CA GLY A 791 -11.05 -25.72 2.60
C GLY A 791 -11.38 -24.28 2.28
N LEU A 792 -10.73 -23.35 2.99
CA LEU A 792 -10.83 -21.92 2.68
C LEU A 792 -9.98 -21.56 1.45
N SER A 793 -10.42 -20.55 0.71
CA SER A 793 -9.68 -20.03 -0.44
C SER A 793 -8.42 -19.29 -0.02
N GLY A 794 -7.44 -19.25 -0.93
CA GLY A 794 -6.21 -18.47 -0.79
C GLY A 794 -5.35 -18.92 0.38
N GLU A 795 -4.41 -18.07 0.75
CA GLU A 795 -3.56 -18.27 1.90
C GLU A 795 -4.25 -17.78 3.18
N THR A 796 -4.16 -18.57 4.25
CA THR A 796 -4.81 -18.29 5.52
C THR A 796 -3.95 -18.67 6.71
N TYR A 797 -4.02 -17.85 7.78
CA TYR A 797 -3.34 -18.07 9.06
C TYR A 797 -4.34 -17.93 10.23
N PRO A 798 -4.01 -18.35 11.45
CA PRO A 798 -4.94 -18.31 12.58
C PRO A 798 -5.55 -16.94 12.86
N ASP A 799 -4.79 -15.89 12.67
CA ASP A 799 -5.17 -14.49 12.87
C ASP A 799 -5.64 -13.78 11.58
N ARG A 800 -5.66 -14.52 10.44
CA ARG A 800 -6.02 -14.02 9.11
C ARG A 800 -6.62 -15.12 8.24
N TYR A 801 -7.91 -15.43 8.39
CA TYR A 801 -8.59 -16.47 7.60
C TYR A 801 -10.06 -16.19 7.30
N LYS A 802 -10.62 -15.15 7.91
CA LYS A 802 -12.05 -14.86 7.82
C LYS A 802 -12.49 -14.46 6.40
N GLY A 803 -11.60 -13.85 5.64
CA GLY A 803 -11.84 -13.52 4.24
C GLY A 803 -11.94 -14.73 3.31
N GLY A 804 -11.42 -15.89 3.74
CA GLY A 804 -11.46 -17.12 2.95
C GLY A 804 -12.87 -17.62 2.68
N VAL A 805 -13.11 -18.05 1.44
CA VAL A 805 -14.37 -18.65 1.00
C VAL A 805 -14.21 -20.17 0.99
N PHE A 806 -15.08 -20.89 1.70
CA PHE A 806 -14.99 -22.34 1.75
C PHE A 806 -15.45 -23.01 0.45
N GLY A 807 -14.60 -23.86 -0.11
CA GLY A 807 -14.88 -24.52 -1.39
C GLY A 807 -13.82 -25.53 -1.79
N CYS A 808 -13.80 -25.85 -3.09
CA CYS A 808 -12.74 -26.61 -3.74
C CYS A 808 -11.87 -25.65 -4.54
N HIS A 809 -10.60 -25.56 -4.20
CA HIS A 809 -9.64 -24.60 -4.76
C HIS A 809 -8.45 -25.34 -5.36
N GLU A 810 -7.70 -24.66 -6.21
CA GLU A 810 -6.49 -25.20 -6.82
C GLU A 810 -5.42 -24.15 -7.03
N GLU A 811 -4.16 -24.56 -6.97
CA GLU A 811 -3.02 -23.70 -7.29
C GLU A 811 -1.83 -24.53 -7.80
N THR A 812 -0.86 -23.86 -8.40
CA THR A 812 0.48 -24.39 -8.63
C THR A 812 1.35 -24.01 -7.43
N PRO A 813 2.00 -24.97 -6.74
CA PRO A 813 2.90 -24.63 -5.62
C PRO A 813 3.96 -23.59 -6.00
N HIS A 814 4.03 -22.52 -5.26
CA HIS A 814 4.99 -21.42 -5.44
C HIS A 814 5.32 -20.77 -4.10
N VAL A 815 6.40 -20.03 -4.05
CA VAL A 815 6.67 -19.11 -2.95
C VAL A 815 6.10 -17.76 -3.34
N GLU A 816 5.29 -17.17 -2.47
CA GLU A 816 4.69 -15.84 -2.69
C GLU A 816 5.79 -14.79 -2.96
N PRO A 817 5.59 -13.88 -3.92
CA PRO A 817 6.62 -12.95 -4.37
C PRO A 817 6.79 -11.74 -3.44
N HIS A 818 6.76 -11.97 -2.11
CA HIS A 818 7.18 -10.94 -1.16
C HIS A 818 8.59 -10.46 -1.46
N LEU A 819 8.90 -9.20 -1.22
CA LEU A 819 10.22 -8.62 -1.53
C LEU A 819 11.34 -9.42 -0.84
N VAL A 820 11.14 -9.78 0.42
CA VAL A 820 11.99 -10.75 1.13
C VAL A 820 11.20 -12.05 1.30
N PRO A 821 11.71 -13.21 0.83
CA PRO A 821 11.04 -14.48 1.03
C PRO A 821 10.79 -14.78 2.50
N GLN A 822 9.59 -15.25 2.79
CA GLN A 822 9.12 -15.51 4.14
C GLN A 822 8.03 -16.57 4.13
N ASP A 823 7.50 -16.97 5.28
CA ASP A 823 6.46 -17.99 5.35
C ASP A 823 5.25 -17.59 4.50
N CYS A 824 4.73 -18.57 3.76
CA CYS A 824 3.62 -18.37 2.84
C CYS A 824 2.93 -19.70 2.49
N GLY A 825 1.85 -19.62 1.74
CA GLY A 825 1.15 -20.78 1.17
C GLY A 825 0.47 -21.67 2.21
N MET A 826 0.10 -21.15 3.38
CA MET A 826 -0.64 -21.90 4.40
C MET A 826 -2.13 -21.91 4.11
N HIS A 827 -2.76 -23.08 4.16
CA HIS A 827 -4.20 -23.28 3.98
C HIS A 827 -4.83 -23.86 5.25
N MET A 828 -5.46 -22.99 6.02
CA MET A 828 -6.18 -23.36 7.25
C MET A 828 -7.52 -24.03 6.95
N GLN A 829 -8.06 -24.76 7.92
CA GLN A 829 -9.40 -25.37 7.83
C GLN A 829 -9.56 -26.36 6.65
N THR A 830 -8.47 -27.00 6.23
CA THR A 830 -8.46 -27.96 5.13
C THR A 830 -9.04 -29.29 5.57
N ARG A 831 -9.99 -29.81 4.77
CA ARG A 831 -10.62 -31.14 4.94
C ARG A 831 -9.91 -32.18 4.10
N GLN A 832 -9.50 -31.80 2.92
CA GLN A 832 -8.81 -32.67 1.98
C GLN A 832 -7.86 -31.84 1.12
N ALA A 833 -6.67 -32.36 0.84
CA ALA A 833 -5.74 -31.79 -0.13
C ALA A 833 -5.21 -32.90 -1.05
N MET A 834 -5.24 -32.68 -2.35
CA MET A 834 -4.71 -33.58 -3.36
C MET A 834 -3.46 -32.96 -4.00
N LEU A 835 -2.35 -33.64 -3.93
CA LEU A 835 -1.08 -33.28 -4.51
C LEU A 835 -0.92 -34.02 -5.83
N GLU A 836 -0.81 -33.31 -6.95
CA GLU A 836 -0.68 -33.91 -8.29
C GLU A 836 0.71 -33.65 -8.88
N GLN A 837 1.29 -34.71 -9.43
CA GLN A 837 2.43 -34.62 -10.35
C GLN A 837 1.88 -34.74 -11.77
N ARG A 838 2.30 -33.83 -12.67
CA ARG A 838 1.86 -33.82 -14.06
C ARG A 838 3.03 -33.86 -15.01
N ASP A 839 2.81 -34.45 -16.17
CA ASP A 839 3.77 -34.39 -17.27
C ASP A 839 3.78 -33.02 -17.97
N ALA A 840 4.69 -32.84 -18.90
CA ALA A 840 4.82 -31.60 -19.67
C ALA A 840 3.59 -31.28 -20.54
N CYS A 841 2.68 -32.24 -20.74
CA CYS A 841 1.41 -32.04 -21.44
C CYS A 841 0.25 -31.72 -20.49
N GLY A 842 0.52 -31.68 -19.19
CA GLY A 842 -0.48 -31.39 -18.15
C GLY A 842 -1.32 -32.61 -17.71
N HIS A 843 -0.98 -33.82 -18.15
CA HIS A 843 -1.69 -35.02 -17.69
C HIS A 843 -1.19 -35.42 -16.29
N THR A 844 -2.11 -35.73 -15.38
CA THR A 844 -1.76 -36.23 -14.05
C THR A 844 -1.09 -37.60 -14.18
N THR A 845 0.16 -37.70 -13.74
CA THR A 845 0.93 -38.95 -13.72
C THR A 845 0.85 -39.66 -12.39
N ALA A 846 0.71 -38.90 -11.31
CA ALA A 846 0.52 -39.42 -9.97
C ALA A 846 -0.28 -38.42 -9.11
N ALA A 847 -1.02 -38.93 -8.13
CA ALA A 847 -1.76 -38.12 -7.16
C ALA A 847 -1.65 -38.76 -5.77
N LEU A 848 -1.55 -37.91 -4.73
CA LEU A 848 -1.58 -38.27 -3.34
C LEU A 848 -2.62 -37.41 -2.62
N THR A 849 -3.52 -38.02 -1.88
CA THR A 849 -4.61 -37.28 -1.20
C THR A 849 -4.41 -37.31 0.31
N LEU A 850 -4.32 -36.13 0.93
CA LEU A 850 -4.37 -35.93 2.37
C LEU A 850 -5.84 -35.69 2.77
N GLN A 851 -6.30 -36.28 3.85
CA GLN A 851 -7.71 -36.15 4.31
C GLN A 851 -7.75 -35.99 5.83
N GLN A 852 -8.62 -35.13 6.33
CA GLN A 852 -8.89 -35.01 7.77
C GLN A 852 -9.36 -36.33 8.38
N VAL A 853 -9.08 -36.51 9.66
CA VAL A 853 -9.61 -37.62 10.47
C VAL A 853 -10.68 -37.10 11.41
N ASP A 854 -10.30 -36.44 12.48
CA ASP A 854 -11.19 -36.00 13.53
C ASP A 854 -11.47 -34.48 13.45
N ALA A 855 -10.54 -33.72 12.90
CA ALA A 855 -10.61 -32.25 12.72
C ALA A 855 -9.92 -31.83 11.44
N PRO A 856 -10.24 -30.65 10.89
CA PRO A 856 -9.47 -30.07 9.79
C PRO A 856 -8.03 -29.81 10.22
N PHE A 857 -7.12 -29.77 9.25
CA PHE A 857 -5.72 -29.47 9.44
C PHE A 857 -5.33 -28.19 8.67
N ALA A 858 -4.17 -27.65 8.99
CA ALA A 858 -3.49 -26.68 8.13
C ALA A 858 -2.46 -27.41 7.28
N PHE A 859 -2.28 -26.99 6.02
CA PHE A 859 -1.23 -27.53 5.19
C PHE A 859 -0.59 -26.45 4.32
N SER A 860 0.67 -26.71 3.93
CA SER A 860 1.33 -26.00 2.84
C SER A 860 2.07 -26.97 1.93
N ALA A 861 2.24 -26.59 0.66
CA ALA A 861 2.99 -27.33 -0.32
C ALA A 861 3.83 -26.36 -1.16
N LEU A 862 5.09 -26.21 -0.82
CA LEU A 862 5.98 -25.22 -1.40
C LEU A 862 7.16 -25.88 -2.14
N PRO A 863 7.70 -25.24 -3.20
CA PRO A 863 8.90 -25.77 -3.89
C PRO A 863 10.15 -25.75 -3.00
N ASN A 864 10.16 -24.92 -1.96
CA ASN A 864 11.29 -24.73 -1.06
C ASN A 864 10.93 -25.09 0.39
N THR A 865 11.93 -25.50 1.16
CA THR A 865 11.78 -25.74 2.59
C THR A 865 11.74 -24.42 3.38
N ALA A 866 11.21 -24.45 4.60
CA ALA A 866 11.20 -23.28 5.48
C ALA A 866 12.62 -22.71 5.71
N GLN A 867 13.64 -23.58 5.79
CA GLN A 867 15.03 -23.15 5.98
C GLN A 867 15.62 -22.48 4.72
N GLU A 868 15.25 -22.94 3.52
CA GLU A 868 15.67 -22.29 2.26
C GLU A 868 15.03 -20.91 2.13
N ILE A 869 13.75 -20.79 2.49
CA ILE A 869 13.00 -19.52 2.50
C ILE A 869 13.59 -18.56 3.54
N GLU A 870 13.86 -19.03 4.76
CA GLU A 870 14.45 -18.23 5.84
C GLU A 870 15.82 -17.62 5.48
N ALA A 871 16.60 -18.31 4.65
CA ALA A 871 17.95 -17.88 4.28
C ALA A 871 18.00 -16.88 3.11
N ALA A 872 16.94 -16.77 2.32
CA ALA A 872 16.92 -15.92 1.12
C ALA A 872 16.56 -14.46 1.44
N GLN A 873 17.20 -13.53 0.74
CA GLN A 873 16.88 -12.10 0.79
C GLN A 873 16.04 -11.66 -0.42
N HIS A 874 16.10 -12.42 -1.51
CA HIS A 874 15.34 -12.19 -2.73
C HIS A 874 14.77 -13.50 -3.26
N ILE A 875 13.60 -13.44 -3.90
CA ILE A 875 12.95 -14.62 -4.50
C ILE A 875 13.88 -15.36 -5.49
N THR A 876 14.75 -14.64 -6.15
CA THR A 876 15.72 -15.18 -7.12
C THR A 876 16.91 -15.90 -6.48
N GLU A 877 17.08 -15.82 -5.17
CA GLU A 877 18.11 -16.55 -4.41
C GLU A 877 17.64 -17.94 -3.98
N LEU A 878 16.33 -18.20 -4.06
CA LEU A 878 15.78 -19.51 -3.72
C LEU A 878 16.34 -20.58 -4.67
N PRO A 879 16.83 -21.71 -4.13
CA PRO A 879 17.35 -22.78 -4.98
C PRO A 879 16.21 -23.41 -5.80
N ALA A 880 16.52 -23.71 -7.06
CA ALA A 880 15.61 -24.52 -7.87
C ALA A 880 15.60 -25.95 -7.33
N THR A 881 14.42 -26.47 -7.01
CA THR A 881 14.25 -27.82 -6.46
C THR A 881 13.47 -28.71 -7.41
N GLY A 882 13.73 -30.00 -7.36
CA GLY A 882 12.95 -31.02 -8.06
C GLY A 882 11.94 -31.71 -7.14
N ARG A 883 11.62 -31.11 -6.00
CA ARG A 883 10.80 -31.66 -4.92
C ARG A 883 9.80 -30.62 -4.45
N THR A 884 8.81 -31.06 -3.70
CA THR A 884 7.90 -30.15 -2.97
C THR A 884 7.98 -30.46 -1.49
N SER A 885 8.20 -29.45 -0.68
CA SER A 885 8.09 -29.50 0.78
C SER A 885 6.62 -29.39 1.17
N VAL A 886 6.11 -30.39 1.89
CA VAL A 886 4.74 -30.46 2.33
C VAL A 886 4.71 -30.45 3.87
N MET A 887 3.93 -29.56 4.45
CA MET A 887 3.63 -29.55 5.89
C MET A 887 2.15 -29.81 6.13
N VAL A 888 1.84 -30.64 7.12
CA VAL A 888 0.49 -30.88 7.62
C VAL A 888 0.52 -30.57 9.11
N LEU A 889 -0.16 -29.49 9.50
CA LEU A 889 -0.01 -28.90 10.82
C LEU A 889 -1.31 -28.92 11.62
N GLY A 890 -1.17 -29.15 12.92
CA GLY A 890 -2.26 -29.04 13.92
C GLY A 890 -2.22 -27.74 14.72
N ALA A 891 -1.04 -27.13 14.82
CA ALA A 891 -0.85 -25.85 15.46
C ALA A 891 0.01 -24.95 14.57
N VAL A 892 -0.42 -23.71 14.41
CA VAL A 892 0.25 -22.67 13.62
C VAL A 892 0.14 -21.35 14.38
N ARG A 893 1.25 -20.66 14.55
CA ARG A 893 1.27 -19.32 15.11
C ARG A 893 0.76 -18.31 14.10
N GLY A 894 0.08 -17.26 14.58
CA GLY A 894 -0.33 -16.13 13.74
C GLY A 894 0.84 -15.43 13.04
N VAL A 895 0.55 -14.63 12.03
CA VAL A 895 1.57 -13.85 11.28
C VAL A 895 1.77 -12.46 11.86
N GLY A 896 0.82 -11.94 12.66
CA GLY A 896 0.84 -10.57 13.17
C GLY A 896 0.39 -9.54 12.14
N GLY A 897 0.41 -8.28 12.51
CA GLY A 897 -0.04 -7.23 11.61
C GLY A 897 -0.28 -5.86 12.24
N ILE A 898 -0.02 -5.67 13.55
CA ILE A 898 -0.19 -4.37 14.19
C ILE A 898 0.92 -3.42 13.74
N ASP A 899 2.17 -3.84 13.89
CA ASP A 899 3.37 -3.18 13.38
C ASP A 899 4.45 -4.22 13.02
N SER A 900 5.54 -3.79 12.40
CA SER A 900 6.67 -4.66 12.00
C SER A 900 7.96 -4.35 12.75
N TRP A 901 7.89 -3.69 13.91
CA TRP A 901 9.07 -3.24 14.68
C TRP A 901 9.00 -3.51 16.18
N GLY A 902 8.04 -4.30 16.67
CA GLY A 902 8.01 -4.65 18.10
C GLY A 902 6.76 -5.34 18.59
N THR A 903 5.62 -5.15 17.98
CA THR A 903 4.37 -5.75 18.45
C THR A 903 4.27 -7.21 18.03
N ASP A 904 4.00 -8.06 18.99
CA ASP A 904 3.78 -9.48 18.78
C ASP A 904 2.36 -9.77 18.29
N VAL A 905 2.08 -11.02 17.88
CA VAL A 905 0.72 -11.46 17.61
C VAL A 905 -0.15 -11.30 18.86
N GLU A 906 -1.46 -11.16 18.68
CA GLU A 906 -2.39 -11.12 19.80
C GLU A 906 -2.42 -12.47 20.54
N GLU A 907 -2.70 -12.42 21.87
CA GLU A 907 -2.63 -13.57 22.79
C GLU A 907 -3.28 -14.87 22.27
N PRO A 908 -4.44 -14.86 21.59
CA PRO A 908 -5.06 -16.11 21.12
C PRO A 908 -4.29 -16.83 20.00
N TYR A 909 -3.33 -16.17 19.39
CA TYR A 909 -2.60 -16.67 18.20
C TYR A 909 -1.18 -17.15 18.51
N HIS A 910 -0.80 -17.14 19.79
CA HIS A 910 0.40 -17.79 20.29
C HIS A 910 0.23 -19.31 20.33
N VAL A 911 1.31 -20.06 20.17
CA VAL A 911 1.33 -21.52 20.31
C VAL A 911 2.26 -21.90 21.46
N SER A 912 1.69 -22.28 22.59
CA SER A 912 2.47 -22.62 23.80
C SER A 912 3.41 -23.82 23.55
N GLY A 913 4.68 -23.68 23.88
CA GLY A 913 5.62 -24.80 23.90
C GLY A 913 5.50 -25.69 25.15
N GLU A 914 4.75 -25.24 26.15
CA GLU A 914 4.55 -25.97 27.40
C GLU A 914 3.38 -26.96 27.35
N GLU A 915 2.49 -26.82 26.35
CA GLU A 915 1.31 -27.64 26.17
C GLU A 915 1.52 -28.72 25.11
N ASP A 916 0.72 -29.79 25.17
CA ASP A 916 0.70 -30.83 24.17
C ASP A 916 -0.06 -30.33 22.92
N HIS A 917 0.49 -30.60 21.74
CA HIS A 917 -0.14 -30.34 20.45
C HIS A 917 -0.24 -31.60 19.62
N SER A 918 -1.27 -31.71 18.78
CA SER A 918 -1.46 -32.90 17.94
C SER A 918 -2.11 -32.58 16.60
N VAL A 919 -1.86 -33.46 15.64
CA VAL A 919 -2.59 -33.50 14.36
C VAL A 919 -2.80 -34.93 13.94
N SER A 920 -3.99 -35.21 13.40
CA SER A 920 -4.33 -36.51 12.79
C SER A 920 -4.85 -36.30 11.38
N PHE A 921 -4.27 -37.02 10.42
CA PHE A 921 -4.75 -37.03 9.03
C PHE A 921 -4.55 -38.39 8.38
N ARG A 922 -5.19 -38.61 7.25
CA ARG A 922 -4.99 -39.77 6.40
C ARG A 922 -4.33 -39.41 5.10
N ILE A 923 -3.42 -40.26 4.65
CA ILE A 923 -3.03 -40.34 3.25
C ILE A 923 -3.89 -41.44 2.62
N VAL A 924 -4.73 -41.06 1.67
CA VAL A 924 -5.63 -41.98 0.94
C VAL A 924 -4.83 -42.54 -0.23
N LEU A 925 -4.66 -43.87 -0.26
CA LEU A 925 -3.76 -44.60 -1.16
C LEU A 925 -4.49 -45.24 -2.33
#